data_f7f9f47577379a19ea497eee4277a215
#
_entry.id   f7f9f47577379a19ea497eee4277a215
#
_cell.length_a   1.000
_cell.length_b   1.000
_cell.length_c   1.000
_cell.angle_alpha   90.00
_cell.angle_beta   90.00
_cell.angle_gamma   90.00
#
_symmetry.space_group_name_H-M   'P 1'
#
loop_
_entity.id
_entity.type
_entity.pdbx_description
1 polymer ?
#
loop_
_entity_poly.entity_id
_entity_poly.type
_entity_poly.pdbx_seq_one_letter_code
_entity_poly.pdbx_strand_id
1 'polypeptide(L)'
;MIPPRFLSRVILYKVKLLLPTATSYKMASVEKENALTGIISAGSRLEADDHEVNLHVLQSNDIALGDVGASFTEEQKFFILRRMNMDGLLSLDHLPPSATFMVEKMESLTEEESVEILKEYLTSFADDCNVSTADYNLNQRLVALAPAHLGAGKGIKEKLQNQIDGKSDAVDTQVEVGSADTDDPDLTADIQHEYHKVVDWPLQVKVEAGLIAYHSPYPSVRSVTEPYDDPTVPCETFRVYVVGIIWTAIGSVINQFFSERQPAILFQPSVAQVFIYPTGVLLSYILPKKSFKIWRYNINLNPGTWTYKEQMLATLCYSISGTTPYVSWNILVQKSEVFYDNKWVDFGYQVLLMLSSQFLGFGLAGIMRRFVVYPVQSIWPTVLPTIALNKALTLPEQKENIHGWTISRYYFFFATFFGSFLYFWIPNYLMQFLSTFNWMTWIKPSNLTLANITGSVSGLGLNPISTFDWTVLNYNLPLTIPFYSTMNQAIGWTIAFFCIIGVYYSNNLWSQYIPINTNGLYTNTGQPYAVTAVLNEKGLFDEKKYQEVGPPFYSAANLVVYGAFFAIYPFAFVYEFVVNWRINFFAFKSIWQTMRNFRRSNYEGFNDPYSRSMAKYKEVPDWVFFAVLIISIVLSILCVKLYPAETPVWGIFFAIGINFVFLIPLASIYSRTGFSFGLNVLVELIVGYALPGNGLALMFIKAIGYNIDGQAENYISNQKMAHYVRIPPWSIFRVQMLSVFINCFITLGIISFQLTGITDYCDPLNKQKFTCAQARTFYSASVLWGVIGPKRVFNGLYPILQYCFLIGFLLTIPAVLFKWYGPKKLTKYFQPTVIIGGMLLYAPYNLTYVLGGLYLAIASMWYLQSRKPAWWQKYNYLFSAGMTAGVAFSGIIIFFAVQYHDKSINWWGNTVMYAGMDGSSVADLNATISAPDGYFGPRKGHYP
;
A
#
# COMPACT_ATOMS: atom_id res chain seq x y z
N MET A 1 -45.08 22.59 -4.76
CA MET A 1 -45.81 21.63 -3.93
C MET A 1 -46.38 20.55 -4.85
N ILE A 2 -45.73 19.41 -4.96
CA ILE A 2 -46.22 18.22 -5.68
C ILE A 2 -46.38 17.12 -4.62
N PRO A 3 -47.49 16.42 -4.56
CA PRO A 3 -47.79 15.51 -3.43
C PRO A 3 -46.92 14.24 -3.49
N PRO A 4 -46.58 13.66 -2.34
CA PRO A 4 -45.58 12.59 -2.20
C PRO A 4 -45.99 11.20 -2.71
N ARG A 5 -47.13 11.05 -3.36
CA ARG A 5 -47.64 9.77 -3.90
C ARG A 5 -47.17 9.44 -5.33
N PHE A 6 -46.46 10.35 -6.01
CA PHE A 6 -46.02 10.11 -7.38
C PHE A 6 -44.60 9.51 -7.47
N LEU A 7 -43.73 9.77 -6.49
CA LEU A 7 -42.37 9.21 -6.48
C LEU A 7 -42.33 7.70 -6.09
N SER A 8 -43.27 7.24 -5.26
CA SER A 8 -43.28 5.83 -4.84
C SER A 8 -43.74 4.86 -5.94
N ARG A 9 -44.54 5.31 -6.91
CA ARG A 9 -44.96 4.46 -8.03
C ARG A 9 -43.98 4.35 -9.16
N VAL A 10 -43.11 5.33 -9.37
CA VAL A 10 -42.10 5.31 -10.44
C VAL A 10 -40.89 4.47 -10.03
N ILE A 11 -40.55 4.48 -8.74
CA ILE A 11 -39.45 3.64 -8.19
C ILE A 11 -39.84 2.15 -8.15
N LEU A 12 -41.10 1.86 -7.78
CA LEU A 12 -41.59 0.49 -7.78
C LEU A 12 -41.78 -0.12 -9.19
N TYR A 13 -42.05 0.71 -10.19
CA TYR A 13 -42.23 0.22 -11.58
C TYR A 13 -40.89 -0.03 -12.28
N LYS A 14 -39.85 0.72 -11.97
CA LYS A 14 -38.47 0.47 -12.49
C LYS A 14 -37.75 -0.65 -11.77
N VAL A 15 -38.03 -0.89 -10.50
CA VAL A 15 -37.49 -2.06 -9.76
C VAL A 15 -38.15 -3.37 -10.20
N LYS A 16 -39.41 -3.34 -10.65
CA LYS A 16 -40.08 -4.53 -11.21
C LYS A 16 -39.61 -4.91 -12.63
N LEU A 17 -38.98 -4.01 -13.37
CA LEU A 17 -38.42 -4.28 -14.71
C LEU A 17 -36.97 -4.77 -14.69
N LEU A 18 -36.34 -4.80 -13.52
CA LEU A 18 -34.96 -5.27 -13.34
C LEU A 18 -34.84 -6.62 -12.63
N LEU A 19 -35.95 -7.22 -12.28
CA LEU A 19 -35.99 -8.59 -11.77
C LEU A 19 -36.72 -9.45 -12.82
N PRO A 20 -36.07 -10.35 -13.54
CA PRO A 20 -36.76 -11.35 -14.34
C PRO A 20 -37.55 -12.26 -13.39
N THR A 21 -38.84 -12.29 -13.59
CA THR A 21 -39.78 -13.14 -12.87
C THR A 21 -39.36 -14.61 -12.98
N ALA A 22 -38.96 -15.17 -11.85
CA ALA A 22 -38.66 -16.59 -11.69
C ALA A 22 -39.96 -17.43 -11.71
N THR A 23 -40.62 -17.52 -12.84
CA THR A 23 -41.85 -18.35 -12.95
C THR A 23 -42.05 -19.02 -14.31
N SER A 24 -41.03 -19.20 -15.10
CA SER A 24 -41.20 -19.87 -16.42
C SER A 24 -40.09 -20.90 -16.75
N TYR A 25 -39.34 -21.40 -15.79
CA TYR A 25 -38.35 -22.45 -16.01
C TYR A 25 -38.53 -23.66 -15.09
N LYS A 26 -39.74 -24.06 -14.84
CA LYS A 26 -40.08 -25.11 -13.84
C LYS A 26 -40.50 -26.46 -14.44
N MET A 27 -40.32 -26.78 -15.71
CA MET A 27 -40.76 -28.10 -16.19
C MET A 27 -39.78 -28.92 -17.04
N ALA A 28 -38.54 -28.45 -17.33
CA ALA A 28 -37.58 -29.27 -18.07
C ALA A 28 -36.31 -29.63 -17.32
N SER A 29 -36.24 -29.32 -15.99
CA SER A 29 -35.04 -29.48 -15.19
C SER A 29 -35.13 -30.49 -14.04
N VAL A 30 -36.30 -31.10 -13.81
CA VAL A 30 -36.54 -31.91 -12.60
C VAL A 30 -35.74 -33.22 -12.58
N GLU A 31 -35.41 -33.81 -13.71
CA GLU A 31 -34.57 -35.04 -13.75
C GLU A 31 -33.07 -34.73 -13.70
N LYS A 32 -32.61 -33.57 -14.24
CA LYS A 32 -31.21 -33.12 -14.06
C LYS A 32 -31.00 -32.47 -12.70
N GLU A 33 -32.02 -31.84 -12.12
CA GLU A 33 -31.96 -31.25 -10.78
C GLU A 33 -31.79 -32.32 -9.68
N ASN A 34 -32.33 -33.52 -9.84
CA ASN A 34 -32.22 -34.60 -8.85
C ASN A 34 -30.83 -35.25 -8.82
N ALA A 35 -30.11 -35.28 -9.93
CA ALA A 35 -28.71 -35.72 -9.97
C ALA A 35 -27.74 -34.62 -9.51
N LEU A 36 -27.99 -33.36 -9.91
CA LEU A 36 -27.21 -32.21 -9.44
C LEU A 36 -27.51 -31.84 -7.98
N THR A 37 -28.76 -31.99 -7.51
CA THR A 37 -29.14 -31.76 -6.10
C THR A 37 -28.49 -32.81 -5.18
N GLY A 38 -28.19 -34.00 -5.68
CA GLY A 38 -27.42 -34.99 -4.92
C GLY A 38 -25.97 -34.50 -4.68
N ILE A 39 -25.34 -33.94 -5.71
CA ILE A 39 -23.96 -33.45 -5.66
C ILE A 39 -23.90 -32.06 -4.97
N ILE A 40 -24.86 -31.17 -5.24
CA ILE A 40 -24.97 -29.87 -4.58
C ILE A 40 -25.41 -30.03 -3.11
N SER A 41 -26.27 -30.99 -2.79
CA SER A 41 -26.61 -31.27 -1.39
C SER A 41 -25.45 -31.94 -0.64
N ALA A 42 -24.59 -32.69 -1.31
CA ALA A 42 -23.32 -33.10 -0.70
C ALA A 42 -22.39 -31.89 -0.45
N GLY A 43 -22.29 -30.95 -1.42
CA GLY A 43 -21.54 -29.71 -1.28
C GLY A 43 -22.11 -28.69 -0.29
N SER A 44 -23.43 -28.52 -0.24
CA SER A 44 -24.13 -27.60 0.67
C SER A 44 -24.53 -28.21 1.99
N ARG A 45 -24.64 -29.55 2.08
CA ARG A 45 -24.76 -30.29 3.36
C ARG A 45 -23.45 -30.38 4.11
N LEU A 46 -22.33 -30.06 3.46
CA LEU A 46 -21.05 -29.81 4.12
C LEU A 46 -21.08 -28.57 5.03
N GLU A 47 -22.12 -27.71 4.92
CA GLU A 47 -22.34 -26.55 5.80
C GLU A 47 -23.22 -26.83 7.03
N ALA A 48 -23.90 -27.97 7.09
CA ALA A 48 -24.76 -28.32 8.21
C ALA A 48 -24.79 -29.82 8.40
N ASP A 49 -24.20 -30.29 9.47
CA ASP A 49 -24.29 -31.65 9.99
C ASP A 49 -23.94 -32.79 9.02
N ASP A 50 -22.76 -33.31 9.14
CA ASP A 50 -22.38 -34.71 9.16
C ASP A 50 -20.93 -34.90 8.76
N HIS A 51 -20.06 -34.92 9.74
CA HIS A 51 -18.65 -35.27 9.64
C HIS A 51 -18.40 -36.69 9.09
N GLU A 52 -19.36 -37.59 9.17
CA GLU A 52 -19.21 -39.00 8.77
C GLU A 52 -19.42 -39.23 7.27
N VAL A 53 -20.35 -38.54 6.62
CA VAL A 53 -20.70 -38.79 5.21
C VAL A 53 -19.60 -38.36 4.25
N ASN A 54 -18.86 -37.31 4.58
CA ASN A 54 -17.77 -36.79 3.73
C ASN A 54 -16.49 -37.60 3.83
N LEU A 55 -16.21 -38.14 5.01
CA LEU A 55 -15.11 -39.07 5.19
C LEU A 55 -15.36 -40.35 4.36
N HIS A 56 -16.58 -40.82 4.32
CA HIS A 56 -16.95 -42.01 3.53
C HIS A 56 -16.82 -41.80 2.04
N VAL A 57 -17.18 -40.63 1.49
CA VAL A 57 -17.07 -40.35 0.05
C VAL A 57 -15.61 -40.24 -0.39
N LEU A 58 -14.75 -39.65 0.43
CA LEU A 58 -13.32 -39.59 0.14
C LEU A 58 -12.57 -40.87 0.44
N GLN A 59 -13.08 -41.69 1.38
CA GLN A 59 -12.48 -42.99 1.74
C GLN A 59 -13.00 -44.18 0.91
N SER A 60 -14.17 -44.04 0.31
CA SER A 60 -14.75 -45.16 -0.49
C SER A 60 -14.25 -45.24 -1.92
N ASN A 61 -13.49 -44.24 -2.39
CA ASN A 61 -12.77 -44.36 -3.63
C ASN A 61 -11.46 -45.08 -3.38
N ASP A 62 -11.49 -46.38 -3.42
CA ASP A 62 -10.29 -47.21 -3.59
C ASP A 62 -9.52 -46.67 -4.80
N ILE A 63 -8.58 -45.77 -4.54
CA ILE A 63 -7.59 -45.39 -5.54
C ILE A 63 -6.85 -46.65 -5.85
N ALA A 64 -7.14 -47.25 -6.99
CA ALA A 64 -6.45 -48.40 -7.49
C ALA A 64 -4.94 -48.05 -7.50
N LEU A 65 -4.21 -48.64 -6.57
CA LEU A 65 -2.77 -48.53 -6.47
C LEU A 65 -2.15 -49.08 -7.75
N GLY A 66 -2.00 -48.25 -8.76
CA GLY A 66 -1.39 -48.78 -9.98
C GLY A 66 -1.16 -47.81 -11.11
N ASP A 67 -1.91 -46.73 -11.26
CA ASP A 67 -1.77 -45.84 -12.42
C ASP A 67 -1.07 -44.55 -12.07
N VAL A 68 0.22 -44.52 -12.31
CA VAL A 68 0.99 -43.29 -12.47
C VAL A 68 0.44 -42.59 -13.72
N GLY A 69 -0.51 -41.65 -13.57
CA GLY A 69 -1.16 -40.90 -14.66
C GLY A 69 -2.69 -40.93 -14.64
N ALA A 70 -3.33 -41.47 -13.63
CA ALA A 70 -4.79 -41.43 -13.50
C ALA A 70 -5.23 -39.97 -13.24
N SER A 71 -6.15 -39.47 -14.09
CA SER A 71 -6.78 -38.18 -13.87
C SER A 71 -7.58 -38.17 -12.59
N PHE A 72 -7.57 -37.05 -11.87
CA PHE A 72 -8.36 -36.88 -10.65
C PHE A 72 -9.84 -37.15 -10.90
N THR A 73 -10.50 -37.77 -9.94
CA THR A 73 -11.96 -37.96 -9.96
C THR A 73 -12.67 -36.60 -9.91
N GLU A 74 -13.94 -36.54 -10.26
CA GLU A 74 -14.74 -35.32 -10.18
C GLU A 74 -14.78 -34.76 -8.77
N GLU A 75 -14.89 -35.60 -7.76
CA GLU A 75 -14.89 -35.19 -6.34
C GLU A 75 -13.54 -34.64 -5.91
N GLN A 76 -12.42 -35.22 -6.37
CA GLN A 76 -11.10 -34.70 -6.13
C GLN A 76 -10.90 -33.35 -6.84
N LYS A 77 -11.41 -33.17 -8.04
CA LYS A 77 -11.41 -31.86 -8.73
C LYS A 77 -12.23 -30.82 -7.97
N PHE A 78 -13.39 -31.18 -7.44
CA PHE A 78 -14.16 -30.27 -6.56
C PHE A 78 -13.40 -29.92 -5.28
N PHE A 79 -12.71 -30.88 -4.66
CA PHE A 79 -11.84 -30.57 -3.51
C PHE A 79 -10.73 -29.55 -3.87
N ILE A 80 -10.08 -29.73 -5.03
CA ILE A 80 -9.06 -28.79 -5.52
C ILE A 80 -9.67 -27.39 -5.73
N LEU A 81 -10.81 -27.30 -6.41
CA LEU A 81 -11.51 -26.04 -6.65
C LEU A 81 -11.88 -25.35 -5.34
N ARG A 82 -12.36 -26.12 -4.38
CA ARG A 82 -12.70 -25.62 -3.05
C ARG A 82 -11.45 -25.08 -2.32
N ARG A 83 -10.32 -25.81 -2.38
CA ARG A 83 -9.06 -25.34 -1.81
C ARG A 83 -8.52 -24.08 -2.51
N MET A 84 -8.84 -23.88 -3.77
CA MET A 84 -8.56 -22.66 -4.55
C MET A 84 -9.57 -21.53 -4.29
N ASN A 85 -10.55 -21.72 -3.40
CA ASN A 85 -11.69 -20.82 -3.16
C ASN A 85 -12.53 -20.54 -4.43
N MET A 86 -12.68 -21.55 -5.27
CA MET A 86 -13.52 -21.58 -6.47
C MET A 86 -14.71 -22.53 -6.28
N ASP A 87 -15.15 -22.73 -5.06
CA ASP A 87 -16.25 -23.63 -4.65
C ASP A 87 -17.63 -23.18 -5.12
N GLY A 88 -17.74 -21.97 -5.61
CA GLY A 88 -18.97 -21.48 -6.24
C GLY A 88 -19.18 -21.95 -7.67
N LEU A 89 -18.23 -22.67 -8.27
CA LEU A 89 -18.39 -23.23 -9.62
C LEU A 89 -19.35 -24.43 -9.60
N LEU A 90 -20.38 -24.35 -10.43
CA LEU A 90 -21.50 -25.32 -10.43
C LEU A 90 -21.28 -26.49 -11.40
N SER A 91 -20.26 -26.46 -12.25
CA SER A 91 -19.99 -27.49 -13.25
C SER A 91 -18.50 -27.60 -13.54
N LEU A 92 -18.02 -28.82 -13.78
CA LEU A 92 -16.67 -29.12 -14.22
C LEU A 92 -16.49 -29.01 -15.75
N ASP A 93 -17.59 -28.90 -16.51
CA ASP A 93 -17.54 -28.91 -17.99
C ASP A 93 -16.84 -27.68 -18.58
N HIS A 94 -16.85 -26.55 -17.85
CA HIS A 94 -16.28 -25.28 -18.29
C HIS A 94 -15.48 -24.64 -17.17
N LEU A 95 -14.39 -25.28 -16.77
CA LEU A 95 -13.47 -24.69 -15.77
C LEU A 95 -12.78 -23.44 -16.33
N PRO A 96 -12.55 -22.41 -15.50
CA PRO A 96 -11.70 -21.30 -15.86
C PRO A 96 -10.29 -21.79 -16.24
N PRO A 97 -9.58 -21.13 -17.16
CA PRO A 97 -8.23 -21.56 -17.58
C PRO A 97 -7.25 -21.70 -16.41
N SER A 98 -7.41 -20.89 -15.36
CA SER A 98 -6.62 -20.98 -14.14
C SER A 98 -6.87 -22.28 -13.36
N ALA A 99 -8.12 -22.72 -13.28
CA ALA A 99 -8.48 -23.97 -12.61
C ALA A 99 -8.00 -25.18 -13.41
N THR A 100 -8.23 -25.19 -14.74
CA THR A 100 -7.74 -26.24 -15.62
C THR A 100 -6.21 -26.39 -15.52
N PHE A 101 -5.47 -25.30 -15.63
CA PHE A 101 -4.03 -25.29 -15.51
C PHE A 101 -3.55 -25.90 -14.17
N MET A 102 -4.20 -25.51 -13.06
CA MET A 102 -3.80 -25.96 -11.73
C MET A 102 -4.11 -27.45 -11.54
N VAL A 103 -5.28 -27.92 -11.99
CA VAL A 103 -5.63 -29.36 -11.93
C VAL A 103 -4.61 -30.18 -12.71
N GLU A 104 -4.33 -29.81 -13.97
CA GLU A 104 -3.34 -30.52 -14.80
C GLU A 104 -1.94 -30.56 -14.14
N LYS A 105 -1.52 -29.45 -13.52
CA LYS A 105 -0.22 -29.39 -12.84
C LYS A 105 -0.18 -30.23 -11.57
N MET A 106 -1.26 -30.26 -10.80
CA MET A 106 -1.37 -31.10 -9.61
C MET A 106 -1.44 -32.59 -9.98
N GLU A 107 -2.11 -32.94 -11.07
CA GLU A 107 -2.12 -34.31 -11.62
C GLU A 107 -0.70 -34.77 -12.02
N SER A 108 0.10 -33.90 -12.57
CA SER A 108 1.47 -34.22 -13.02
C SER A 108 2.50 -34.36 -11.88
N LEU A 109 2.16 -34.00 -10.64
CA LEU A 109 3.05 -34.12 -9.50
C LEU A 109 3.02 -35.57 -8.93
N THR A 110 4.19 -36.08 -8.61
CA THR A 110 4.30 -37.30 -7.78
C THR A 110 4.18 -36.96 -6.29
N GLU A 111 3.86 -37.94 -5.47
CA GLU A 111 3.77 -37.73 -4.01
C GLU A 111 5.13 -37.38 -3.40
N GLU A 112 6.21 -38.02 -3.90
CA GLU A 112 7.57 -37.78 -3.44
C GLU A 112 8.05 -36.37 -3.76
N GLU A 113 7.83 -35.88 -5.01
CA GLU A 113 8.11 -34.51 -5.41
C GLU A 113 7.29 -33.50 -4.59
N SER A 114 6.02 -33.83 -4.33
CA SER A 114 5.14 -32.97 -3.55
C SER A 114 5.63 -32.81 -2.10
N VAL A 115 6.07 -33.87 -1.49
CA VAL A 115 6.67 -33.84 -0.13
C VAL A 115 7.97 -33.04 -0.13
N GLU A 116 8.80 -33.14 -1.16
CA GLU A 116 10.03 -32.35 -1.26
C GLU A 116 9.75 -30.85 -1.36
N ILE A 117 8.79 -30.47 -2.20
CA ILE A 117 8.31 -29.07 -2.31
C ILE A 117 7.82 -28.55 -0.96
N LEU A 118 7.02 -29.33 -0.24
CA LEU A 118 6.52 -28.93 1.08
C LEU A 118 7.64 -28.82 2.13
N LYS A 119 8.66 -29.66 2.12
CA LYS A 119 9.82 -29.57 2.99
C LYS A 119 10.64 -28.30 2.72
N GLU A 120 10.88 -27.99 1.44
CA GLU A 120 11.56 -26.76 1.04
C GLU A 120 10.76 -25.52 1.50
N TYR A 121 9.44 -25.55 1.30
CA TYR A 121 8.55 -24.51 1.77
C TYR A 121 8.62 -24.31 3.29
N LEU A 122 8.48 -25.35 4.07
CA LEU A 122 8.53 -25.27 5.53
C LEU A 122 9.87 -24.72 6.05
N THR A 123 10.95 -24.99 5.35
CA THR A 123 12.28 -24.48 5.70
C THR A 123 12.43 -23.00 5.32
N SER A 124 11.94 -22.61 4.13
CA SER A 124 12.14 -21.27 3.59
C SER A 124 11.19 -20.22 4.18
N PHE A 125 10.00 -20.63 4.64
CA PHE A 125 8.93 -19.74 5.09
C PHE A 125 8.58 -19.88 6.58
N ALA A 126 9.42 -20.54 7.38
CA ALA A 126 9.17 -20.77 8.82
C ALA A 126 8.91 -19.46 9.60
N ASP A 127 9.66 -18.43 9.32
CA ASP A 127 9.60 -17.13 10.01
C ASP A 127 8.84 -16.05 9.22
N ASP A 128 8.19 -16.42 8.11
CA ASP A 128 7.45 -15.45 7.29
C ASP A 128 6.08 -15.14 7.91
N CYS A 129 5.91 -13.87 8.28
CA CYS A 129 4.68 -13.35 8.91
C CYS A 129 3.47 -13.26 7.98
N ASN A 130 3.67 -13.29 6.68
CA ASN A 130 2.60 -13.22 5.68
C ASN A 130 2.03 -14.61 5.33
N VAL A 131 2.68 -15.67 5.78
CA VAL A 131 2.19 -17.04 5.60
C VAL A 131 1.13 -17.35 6.64
N SER A 132 -0.01 -17.88 6.19
CA SER A 132 -1.08 -18.35 7.06
C SER A 132 -0.55 -19.43 8.01
N THR A 133 -0.78 -19.24 9.31
CA THR A 133 -0.38 -20.22 10.32
C THR A 133 -1.11 -21.55 10.12
N ALA A 134 -2.36 -21.51 9.68
CA ALA A 134 -3.16 -22.69 9.42
C ALA A 134 -2.58 -23.51 8.25
N ASP A 135 -2.27 -22.85 7.12
CA ASP A 135 -1.64 -23.49 5.96
C ASP A 135 -0.25 -24.05 6.32
N TYR A 136 0.53 -23.31 7.11
CA TYR A 136 1.85 -23.78 7.56
C TYR A 136 1.74 -25.03 8.44
N ASN A 137 0.82 -25.05 9.39
CA ASN A 137 0.59 -26.20 10.26
C ASN A 137 0.06 -27.40 9.48
N LEU A 138 -0.84 -27.20 8.51
CA LEU A 138 -1.29 -28.27 7.62
C LEU A 138 -0.12 -28.88 6.87
N ASN A 139 0.70 -28.07 6.21
CA ASN A 139 1.85 -28.55 5.46
C ASN A 139 2.87 -29.28 6.35
N GLN A 140 3.06 -28.83 7.60
CA GLN A 140 3.88 -29.51 8.58
C GLN A 140 3.34 -30.90 8.92
N ARG A 141 2.02 -31.05 9.09
CA ARG A 141 1.38 -32.37 9.34
C ARG A 141 1.49 -33.27 8.13
N LEU A 142 1.26 -32.77 6.92
CA LEU A 142 1.39 -33.55 5.68
C LEU A 142 2.80 -34.10 5.52
N VAL A 143 3.83 -33.30 5.79
CA VAL A 143 5.23 -33.76 5.74
C VAL A 143 5.56 -34.76 6.87
N ALA A 144 5.00 -34.57 8.06
CA ALA A 144 5.19 -35.47 9.17
C ALA A 144 4.59 -36.87 8.92
N LEU A 145 3.48 -36.95 8.19
CA LEU A 145 2.82 -38.22 7.80
C LEU A 145 3.47 -38.90 6.59
N ALA A 146 4.30 -38.21 5.83
CA ALA A 146 4.93 -38.72 4.62
C ALA A 146 5.71 -40.09 4.82
N PRO A 147 6.49 -40.32 5.91
CA PRO A 147 7.16 -41.58 6.10
C PRO A 147 6.20 -42.77 6.24
N ALA A 148 5.05 -42.55 6.90
CA ALA A 148 4.04 -43.60 7.07
C ALA A 148 3.37 -43.96 5.74
N HIS A 149 3.01 -42.95 4.94
CA HIS A 149 2.33 -43.15 3.65
C HIS A 149 3.29 -43.68 2.55
N LEU A 150 4.47 -43.10 2.40
CA LEU A 150 5.46 -43.53 1.41
C LEU A 150 6.12 -44.86 1.80
N GLY A 151 6.26 -45.15 3.10
CA GLY A 151 6.75 -46.43 3.61
C GLY A 151 5.73 -47.56 3.51
N ALA A 152 4.46 -47.25 3.77
CA ALA A 152 3.35 -48.21 3.64
C ALA A 152 3.10 -48.63 2.19
N GLY A 153 3.31 -47.70 1.24
CA GLY A 153 3.22 -48.00 -0.20
C GLY A 153 4.18 -49.09 -0.65
N LYS A 154 5.37 -49.20 -0.08
CA LYS A 154 6.30 -50.34 -0.33
C LYS A 154 5.81 -51.62 0.34
N GLY A 155 5.32 -51.55 1.55
CA GLY A 155 4.77 -52.72 2.25
C GLY A 155 3.43 -53.19 1.71
N ILE A 156 2.62 -52.33 1.16
CA ILE A 156 1.34 -52.67 0.50
C ILE A 156 1.59 -53.24 -0.89
N LYS A 157 2.56 -52.73 -1.65
CA LYS A 157 2.99 -53.34 -2.92
C LYS A 157 3.54 -54.75 -2.68
N GLU A 158 4.31 -54.96 -1.63
CA GLU A 158 4.83 -56.26 -1.23
C GLU A 158 3.72 -57.17 -0.71
N LYS A 159 2.73 -56.67 0.02
CA LYS A 159 1.56 -57.43 0.45
C LYS A 159 0.59 -57.74 -0.69
N LEU A 160 0.36 -56.82 -1.64
CA LEU A 160 -0.45 -57.07 -2.84
C LEU A 160 0.27 -58.09 -3.73
N GLN A 161 1.58 -57.99 -3.91
CA GLN A 161 2.37 -58.97 -4.66
C GLN A 161 2.27 -60.35 -3.97
N ASN A 162 2.32 -60.40 -2.65
CA ASN A 162 2.14 -61.63 -1.86
C ASN A 162 0.68 -62.13 -1.88
N GLN A 163 -0.33 -61.30 -2.05
CA GLN A 163 -1.72 -61.72 -2.26
C GLN A 163 -1.96 -62.26 -3.67
N ILE A 164 -1.34 -61.63 -4.70
CA ILE A 164 -1.36 -62.15 -6.06
C ILE A 164 -0.63 -63.51 -6.15
N ASP A 165 0.39 -63.67 -5.31
CA ASP A 165 1.15 -64.92 -5.21
C ASP A 165 0.54 -65.95 -4.23
N GLY A 166 -0.68 -65.75 -3.72
CA GLY A 166 -1.49 -66.74 -3.05
C GLY A 166 -1.11 -67.05 -1.57
N LYS A 167 -0.53 -66.11 -0.86
CA LYS A 167 -0.30 -66.21 0.60
C LYS A 167 -1.11 -65.13 1.33
N SER A 168 -2.27 -65.56 1.86
CA SER A 168 -3.11 -64.67 2.67
C SER A 168 -2.85 -64.86 4.16
N ASP A 169 -2.72 -63.77 4.90
CA ASP A 169 -3.23 -63.66 6.25
C ASP A 169 -3.74 -62.27 6.47
N ALA A 170 -5.03 -62.19 6.76
CA ALA A 170 -5.76 -60.93 7.03
C ALA A 170 -5.34 -60.37 8.38
N VAL A 171 -4.83 -59.17 8.41
CA VAL A 171 -4.71 -58.39 9.65
C VAL A 171 -5.31 -57.03 9.39
N ASP A 172 -6.40 -56.81 10.09
CA ASP A 172 -7.08 -55.54 10.25
C ASP A 172 -6.12 -54.54 10.92
N THR A 173 -5.65 -53.53 10.18
CA THR A 173 -4.88 -52.42 10.76
C THR A 173 -5.73 -51.17 10.69
N GLN A 174 -6.54 -50.97 11.72
CA GLN A 174 -7.01 -49.62 12.05
C GLN A 174 -5.79 -48.78 12.44
N VAL A 175 -5.46 -47.82 11.61
CA VAL A 175 -4.49 -46.81 11.99
C VAL A 175 -5.21 -45.87 12.96
N GLU A 176 -4.97 -46.02 14.24
CA GLU A 176 -5.34 -45.03 15.24
C GLU A 176 -4.61 -43.73 14.90
N VAL A 177 -5.37 -42.76 14.38
CA VAL A 177 -4.92 -41.37 14.29
C VAL A 177 -4.90 -40.81 15.71
N GLY A 178 -3.72 -40.83 16.31
CA GLY A 178 -3.51 -40.27 17.63
C GLY A 178 -4.06 -38.87 17.70
N SER A 179 -5.07 -38.68 18.53
CA SER A 179 -5.59 -37.38 18.93
C SER A 179 -4.46 -36.66 19.67
N ALA A 180 -3.83 -35.71 19.01
CA ALA A 180 -3.02 -34.74 19.72
C ALA A 180 -3.98 -33.73 20.34
N ASP A 181 -4.18 -33.86 21.65
CA ASP A 181 -4.83 -32.86 22.47
C ASP A 181 -4.23 -31.48 22.20
N THR A 182 -5.01 -30.64 21.59
CA THR A 182 -4.83 -29.21 21.67
C THR A 182 -6.04 -28.66 22.39
N ASP A 183 -5.93 -28.62 23.71
CA ASP A 183 -6.82 -27.84 24.55
C ASP A 183 -6.64 -26.36 24.22
N ASP A 184 -7.43 -25.87 23.29
CA ASP A 184 -7.71 -24.46 23.11
C ASP A 184 -9.25 -24.32 22.99
N PRO A 185 -9.94 -23.90 24.09
CA PRO A 185 -11.39 -23.99 24.18
C PRO A 185 -12.15 -22.93 23.37
N ASP A 186 -11.46 -22.00 22.68
CA ASP A 186 -12.09 -20.87 21.99
C ASP A 186 -12.21 -21.01 20.45
N LEU A 187 -11.91 -22.16 19.91
CA LEU A 187 -12.10 -22.44 18.49
C LEU A 187 -13.40 -23.25 18.27
N THR A 188 -14.51 -22.63 18.53
CA THR A 188 -15.82 -23.18 18.17
C THR A 188 -15.92 -23.38 16.66
N ALA A 189 -16.06 -24.66 16.34
CA ALA A 189 -16.65 -25.27 15.17
C ALA A 189 -17.03 -24.33 14.02
N ASP A 190 -16.12 -24.11 13.09
CA ASP A 190 -16.43 -23.55 11.78
C ASP A 190 -15.65 -24.28 10.69
N ILE A 191 -16.29 -24.36 9.56
CA ILE A 191 -15.95 -25.07 8.32
C ILE A 191 -14.47 -25.02 7.89
N GLN A 192 -13.72 -24.03 8.37
CA GLN A 192 -12.27 -23.94 8.14
C GLN A 192 -11.43 -25.03 8.82
N HIS A 193 -11.92 -25.62 9.92
CA HIS A 193 -11.21 -26.73 10.56
C HIS A 193 -11.09 -27.97 9.66
N GLU A 194 -12.03 -28.17 8.76
CA GLU A 194 -12.05 -29.32 7.88
C GLU A 194 -10.94 -29.31 6.80
N TYR A 195 -10.64 -28.11 6.24
CA TYR A 195 -9.57 -27.99 5.24
C TYR A 195 -8.18 -28.20 5.81
N HIS A 196 -8.01 -28.00 7.09
CA HIS A 196 -6.75 -28.16 7.78
C HIS A 196 -6.59 -29.53 8.45
N LYS A 197 -7.61 -30.41 8.32
CA LYS A 197 -7.49 -31.81 8.68
C LYS A 197 -6.91 -32.59 7.51
N VAL A 198 -6.07 -33.59 7.83
CA VAL A 198 -5.57 -34.51 6.81
C VAL A 198 -6.61 -35.61 6.64
N VAL A 199 -7.35 -35.57 5.53
CA VAL A 199 -8.43 -36.54 5.19
C VAL A 199 -7.96 -37.47 4.08
N ASP A 200 -7.43 -36.93 3.01
CA ASP A 200 -6.85 -37.63 1.87
C ASP A 200 -5.41 -37.17 1.70
N TRP A 201 -4.47 -37.87 2.31
CA TRP A 201 -3.07 -37.44 2.30
C TRP A 201 -2.47 -37.34 0.89
N PRO A 202 -2.64 -38.33 -0.04
CA PRO A 202 -2.09 -38.26 -1.39
C PRO A 202 -2.59 -37.05 -2.17
N LEU A 203 -3.89 -36.77 -2.11
CA LEU A 203 -4.49 -35.63 -2.79
C LEU A 203 -4.02 -34.31 -2.15
N GLN A 204 -4.11 -34.21 -0.82
CA GLN A 204 -3.78 -32.93 -0.13
C GLN A 204 -2.31 -32.56 -0.28
N VAL A 205 -1.38 -33.51 -0.27
CA VAL A 205 0.03 -33.27 -0.52
C VAL A 205 0.26 -32.68 -1.92
N LYS A 206 -0.38 -33.26 -2.96
CA LYS A 206 -0.31 -32.75 -4.34
C LYS A 206 -0.95 -31.36 -4.48
N VAL A 207 -2.08 -31.12 -3.82
CA VAL A 207 -2.78 -29.84 -3.84
C VAL A 207 -1.96 -28.73 -3.21
N GLU A 208 -1.47 -28.93 -1.99
CA GLU A 208 -0.68 -27.91 -1.30
C GLU A 208 0.66 -27.66 -2.01
N ALA A 209 1.35 -28.71 -2.44
CA ALA A 209 2.57 -28.58 -3.24
C ALA A 209 2.30 -27.86 -4.58
N GLY A 210 1.20 -28.15 -5.25
CA GLY A 210 0.80 -27.51 -6.48
C GLY A 210 0.52 -26.01 -6.31
N LEU A 211 -0.20 -25.62 -5.24
CA LEU A 211 -0.45 -24.22 -4.92
C LEU A 211 0.85 -23.44 -4.69
N ILE A 212 1.80 -24.02 -3.99
CA ILE A 212 3.10 -23.42 -3.71
C ILE A 212 3.97 -23.35 -4.97
N ALA A 213 4.08 -24.45 -5.71
CA ALA A 213 4.99 -24.58 -6.83
C ALA A 213 4.52 -23.89 -8.12
N TYR A 214 3.21 -23.74 -8.32
CA TYR A 214 2.65 -23.25 -9.60
C TYR A 214 1.83 -21.97 -9.46
N HIS A 215 1.45 -21.55 -8.26
CA HIS A 215 0.76 -20.28 -8.07
C HIS A 215 1.50 -19.37 -7.07
N SER A 216 1.17 -19.42 -5.79
CA SER A 216 1.82 -18.61 -4.74
C SER A 216 1.61 -19.22 -3.38
N PRO A 217 2.59 -19.12 -2.46
CA PRO A 217 2.39 -19.53 -1.07
C PRO A 217 1.42 -18.61 -0.31
N TYR A 218 1.14 -17.42 -0.84
CA TYR A 218 0.34 -16.39 -0.16
C TYR A 218 -1.10 -16.33 -0.69
N PRO A 219 -2.13 -16.55 0.17
CA PRO A 219 -3.54 -16.45 -0.23
C PRO A 219 -3.93 -15.09 -0.82
N SER A 220 -3.37 -14.00 -0.27
CA SER A 220 -3.60 -12.64 -0.75
C SER A 220 -3.14 -12.44 -2.20
N VAL A 221 -2.01 -13.01 -2.57
CA VAL A 221 -1.49 -12.96 -3.94
C VAL A 221 -2.30 -13.86 -4.87
N ARG A 222 -2.64 -15.09 -4.41
CA ARG A 222 -3.49 -16.01 -5.20
C ARG A 222 -4.83 -15.40 -5.57
N SER A 223 -5.40 -14.58 -4.70
CA SER A 223 -6.72 -13.96 -4.92
C SER A 223 -6.78 -13.02 -6.13
N VAL A 224 -5.65 -12.37 -6.46
CA VAL A 224 -5.61 -11.30 -7.47
C VAL A 224 -4.84 -11.67 -8.72
N THR A 225 -3.98 -12.71 -8.66
CA THR A 225 -3.12 -13.12 -9.77
C THR A 225 -3.64 -14.40 -10.46
N GLU A 226 -3.19 -14.64 -11.68
CA GLU A 226 -3.44 -15.90 -12.40
C GLU A 226 -2.22 -16.83 -12.28
N PRO A 227 -2.40 -18.17 -12.23
CA PRO A 227 -1.28 -19.11 -12.10
C PRO A 227 -0.50 -19.30 -13.39
N TYR A 228 -1.09 -19.03 -14.55
CA TYR A 228 -0.49 -19.25 -15.88
C TYR A 228 -0.17 -17.95 -16.61
N ASP A 229 0.65 -18.02 -17.64
CA ASP A 229 1.00 -16.92 -18.54
C ASP A 229 0.81 -17.32 -19.98
N ASP A 230 0.13 -16.46 -20.73
CA ASP A 230 0.03 -16.56 -22.18
C ASP A 230 0.89 -15.45 -22.83
N PRO A 231 2.06 -15.81 -23.38
CA PRO A 231 2.92 -14.86 -24.08
C PRO A 231 2.35 -14.31 -25.38
N THR A 232 1.31 -14.96 -25.94
CA THR A 232 0.70 -14.53 -27.21
C THR A 232 -0.25 -13.36 -27.07
N VAL A 233 -0.72 -13.10 -25.83
CA VAL A 233 -1.60 -11.98 -25.53
C VAL A 233 -0.90 -10.65 -25.78
N PRO A 234 -1.47 -9.76 -26.65
CA PRO A 234 -0.90 -8.44 -26.90
C PRO A 234 -0.74 -7.63 -25.62
N CYS A 235 0.46 -7.06 -25.42
CA CYS A 235 0.77 -6.25 -24.25
C CYS A 235 1.18 -4.84 -24.66
N GLU A 236 2.29 -4.69 -25.38
CA GLU A 236 2.83 -3.40 -25.79
C GLU A 236 2.32 -3.05 -27.19
N THR A 237 1.27 -2.25 -27.25
CA THR A 237 0.59 -1.86 -28.47
C THR A 237 0.56 -0.33 -28.62
N PHE A 238 0.33 0.16 -29.82
CA PHE A 238 0.18 1.61 -30.07
C PHE A 238 -0.91 2.24 -29.19
N ARG A 239 -2.05 1.54 -29.03
CA ARG A 239 -3.18 2.05 -28.22
C ARG A 239 -2.83 2.20 -26.75
N VAL A 240 -1.98 1.35 -26.19
CA VAL A 240 -1.52 1.47 -24.80
C VAL A 240 -0.78 2.77 -24.59
N TYR A 241 0.08 3.15 -25.52
CA TYR A 241 0.78 4.44 -25.45
C TYR A 241 -0.19 5.60 -25.55
N VAL A 242 -1.14 5.56 -26.47
CA VAL A 242 -2.14 6.64 -26.64
C VAL A 242 -2.99 6.79 -25.38
N VAL A 243 -3.60 5.69 -24.94
CA VAL A 243 -4.47 5.70 -23.73
C VAL A 243 -3.68 6.07 -22.49
N GLY A 244 -2.53 5.42 -22.27
CA GLY A 244 -1.69 5.66 -21.13
C GLY A 244 -1.22 7.11 -21.02
N ILE A 245 -0.74 7.71 -22.11
CA ILE A 245 -0.27 9.09 -22.13
C ILE A 245 -1.43 10.09 -21.94
N ILE A 246 -2.57 9.87 -22.59
CA ILE A 246 -3.73 10.77 -22.42
C ILE A 246 -4.17 10.78 -20.94
N TRP A 247 -4.35 9.62 -20.34
CA TRP A 247 -4.75 9.56 -18.94
C TRP A 247 -3.66 10.00 -17.97
N THR A 248 -2.38 9.79 -18.29
CA THR A 248 -1.27 10.39 -17.56
C THR A 248 -1.34 11.92 -17.62
N ALA A 249 -1.58 12.50 -18.78
CA ALA A 249 -1.69 13.95 -18.92
C ALA A 249 -2.86 14.50 -18.12
N ILE A 250 -4.06 13.89 -18.23
CA ILE A 250 -5.24 14.31 -17.47
C ILE A 250 -5.00 14.20 -15.96
N GLY A 251 -4.48 13.08 -15.51
CA GLY A 251 -4.23 12.85 -14.09
C GLY A 251 -3.13 13.73 -13.51
N SER A 252 -2.06 13.97 -14.27
CA SER A 252 -0.98 14.89 -13.87
C SER A 252 -1.49 16.33 -13.73
N VAL A 253 -2.34 16.77 -14.66
CA VAL A 253 -3.00 18.09 -14.57
C VAL A 253 -3.86 18.17 -13.30
N ILE A 254 -4.72 17.19 -13.06
CA ILE A 254 -5.61 17.18 -11.89
C ILE A 254 -4.79 17.14 -10.60
N ASN A 255 -3.86 16.21 -10.49
CA ASN A 255 -3.09 16.02 -9.26
C ASN A 255 -2.18 17.21 -8.96
N GLN A 256 -1.49 17.76 -9.94
CA GLN A 256 -0.65 18.96 -9.74
C GLN A 256 -1.51 20.18 -9.43
N PHE A 257 -2.63 20.39 -10.13
CA PHE A 257 -3.49 21.54 -9.92
C PHE A 257 -4.11 21.55 -8.53
N PHE A 258 -4.57 20.39 -8.03
CA PHE A 258 -5.22 20.31 -6.73
C PHE A 258 -4.28 19.96 -5.57
N SER A 259 -2.97 19.78 -5.80
CA SER A 259 -2.00 19.44 -4.75
C SER A 259 -1.91 20.50 -3.66
N GLU A 260 -2.01 21.76 -4.04
CA GLU A 260 -1.88 22.92 -3.14
C GLU A 260 -3.20 23.42 -2.57
N ARG A 261 -4.28 22.72 -2.86
CA ARG A 261 -5.61 23.02 -2.33
C ARG A 261 -5.87 22.23 -1.04
N GLN A 262 -6.64 22.79 -0.13
CA GLN A 262 -7.09 22.10 1.10
C GLN A 262 -8.63 21.96 1.13
N PRO A 263 -9.13 20.70 1.28
CA PRO A 263 -8.42 19.41 1.16
C PRO A 263 -7.94 19.16 -0.27
N ALA A 264 -6.80 18.47 -0.41
CA ALA A 264 -6.28 18.06 -1.73
C ALA A 264 -7.21 17.04 -2.39
N ILE A 265 -7.33 17.13 -3.73
CA ILE A 265 -8.07 16.14 -4.52
C ILE A 265 -7.04 15.31 -5.28
N LEU A 266 -7.06 13.99 -5.04
CA LEU A 266 -6.12 13.07 -5.65
C LEU A 266 -6.82 12.13 -6.62
N PHE A 267 -6.39 12.15 -7.87
CA PHE A 267 -6.83 11.21 -8.89
C PHE A 267 -5.93 9.97 -8.88
N GLN A 268 -6.31 8.97 -8.08
CA GLN A 268 -5.51 7.78 -7.83
C GLN A 268 -5.50 6.79 -9.01
N PRO A 269 -4.51 5.85 -9.09
CA PRO A 269 -4.43 4.86 -10.16
C PRO A 269 -5.69 3.99 -10.30
N SER A 270 -6.38 3.66 -9.21
CA SER A 270 -7.64 2.92 -9.24
C SER A 270 -8.77 3.69 -9.94
N VAL A 271 -8.78 5.02 -9.80
CA VAL A 271 -9.75 5.88 -10.51
C VAL A 271 -9.42 5.94 -11.99
N ALA A 272 -8.14 6.18 -12.33
CA ALA A 272 -7.69 6.22 -13.72
C ALA A 272 -7.99 4.90 -14.45
N GLN A 273 -7.84 3.77 -13.78
CA GLN A 273 -8.05 2.43 -14.32
C GLN A 273 -9.50 2.22 -14.81
N VAL A 274 -10.48 2.81 -14.10
CA VAL A 274 -11.90 2.76 -14.48
C VAL A 274 -12.15 3.47 -15.81
N PHE A 275 -11.41 4.53 -16.10
CA PHE A 275 -11.54 5.30 -17.34
C PHE A 275 -10.63 4.79 -18.46
N ILE A 276 -9.47 4.24 -18.13
CA ILE A 276 -8.55 3.59 -19.07
C ILE A 276 -9.26 2.44 -19.79
N TYR A 277 -10.05 1.64 -19.07
CA TYR A 277 -10.73 0.49 -19.61
C TYR A 277 -11.71 0.84 -20.76
N PRO A 278 -12.73 1.67 -20.56
CA PRO A 278 -13.66 2.03 -21.63
C PRO A 278 -12.97 2.78 -22.79
N THR A 279 -11.93 3.59 -22.49
CA THR A 279 -11.15 4.28 -23.53
C THR A 279 -10.37 3.28 -24.39
N GLY A 280 -9.74 2.27 -23.77
CA GLY A 280 -9.03 1.21 -24.48
C GLY A 280 -9.98 0.35 -25.33
N VAL A 281 -11.14 -0.01 -24.77
CA VAL A 281 -12.19 -0.73 -25.49
C VAL A 281 -12.70 0.11 -26.67
N LEU A 282 -12.98 1.39 -26.47
CA LEU A 282 -13.41 2.30 -27.55
C LEU A 282 -12.41 2.37 -28.68
N LEU A 283 -11.11 2.49 -28.38
CA LEU A 283 -10.06 2.46 -29.41
C LEU A 283 -9.99 1.11 -30.14
N SER A 284 -10.35 0.00 -29.50
CA SER A 284 -10.40 -1.30 -30.17
C SER A 284 -11.50 -1.39 -31.22
N TYR A 285 -12.54 -0.56 -31.12
CA TYR A 285 -13.60 -0.45 -32.14
C TYR A 285 -13.31 0.60 -33.21
N ILE A 286 -12.71 1.73 -32.83
CA ILE A 286 -12.49 2.87 -33.76
C ILE A 286 -11.27 2.64 -34.64
N LEU A 287 -10.17 2.09 -34.09
CA LEU A 287 -8.92 1.96 -34.84
C LEU A 287 -9.01 0.83 -35.89
N PRO A 288 -8.53 1.10 -37.12
CA PRO A 288 -8.51 0.07 -38.18
C PRO A 288 -7.49 -1.03 -37.89
N LYS A 289 -7.82 -2.25 -38.24
CA LYS A 289 -6.90 -3.41 -38.16
C LYS A 289 -5.81 -3.31 -39.26
N LYS A 290 -4.92 -2.32 -39.10
CA LYS A 290 -3.81 -2.09 -40.05
C LYS A 290 -2.50 -2.12 -39.27
N SER A 291 -1.47 -2.66 -39.89
CA SER A 291 -0.10 -2.62 -39.38
C SER A 291 0.78 -1.80 -40.32
N PHE A 292 1.65 -0.96 -39.74
CA PHE A 292 2.64 -0.17 -40.46
C PHE A 292 4.03 -0.62 -40.06
N LYS A 293 4.90 -0.81 -41.03
CA LYS A 293 6.30 -1.07 -40.78
C LYS A 293 7.07 0.25 -40.81
N ILE A 294 7.55 0.69 -39.67
CA ILE A 294 8.42 1.84 -39.55
C ILE A 294 9.81 1.34 -39.19
N TRP A 295 10.71 1.42 -40.17
CA TRP A 295 12.08 0.96 -40.05
C TRP A 295 12.15 -0.53 -39.62
N ARG A 296 12.53 -0.82 -38.37
CA ARG A 296 12.63 -2.20 -37.82
C ARG A 296 11.40 -2.62 -37.02
N TYR A 297 10.46 -1.71 -36.78
CA TYR A 297 9.30 -1.96 -35.93
C TYR A 297 8.05 -2.14 -36.80
N ASN A 298 7.30 -3.20 -36.50
CA ASN A 298 5.98 -3.41 -37.05
C ASN A 298 4.94 -2.93 -36.03
N ILE A 299 4.35 -1.77 -36.32
CA ILE A 299 3.37 -1.13 -35.42
C ILE A 299 1.98 -1.57 -35.87
N ASN A 300 1.32 -2.39 -35.10
CA ASN A 300 -0.06 -2.77 -35.26
C ASN A 300 -0.97 -1.76 -34.53
N LEU A 301 -1.84 -1.06 -35.26
CA LEU A 301 -2.75 -0.09 -34.67
C LEU A 301 -3.83 -0.76 -33.82
N ASN A 302 -4.32 -1.91 -34.26
CA ASN A 302 -5.41 -2.61 -33.58
C ASN A 302 -5.22 -4.15 -33.68
N PRO A 303 -4.59 -4.76 -32.69
CA PRO A 303 -4.39 -6.21 -32.66
C PRO A 303 -5.66 -7.03 -32.31
N GLY A 304 -6.78 -6.37 -31.99
CA GLY A 304 -8.02 -7.04 -31.62
C GLY A 304 -8.69 -6.45 -30.39
N THR A 305 -9.28 -7.27 -29.55
CA THR A 305 -9.89 -6.84 -28.29
C THR A 305 -8.88 -6.23 -27.32
N TRP A 306 -9.35 -5.36 -26.42
CA TRP A 306 -8.51 -4.78 -25.36
C TRP A 306 -8.20 -5.86 -24.31
N THR A 307 -6.92 -6.12 -24.08
CA THR A 307 -6.47 -7.24 -23.25
C THR A 307 -6.18 -6.81 -21.81
N TYR A 308 -6.12 -7.79 -20.88
CA TYR A 308 -5.75 -7.54 -19.49
C TYR A 308 -4.30 -7.04 -19.34
N LYS A 309 -3.38 -7.47 -20.23
CA LYS A 309 -1.99 -6.96 -20.25
C LYS A 309 -1.90 -5.54 -20.76
N GLU A 310 -2.68 -5.18 -21.80
CA GLU A 310 -2.76 -3.81 -22.27
C GLU A 310 -3.36 -2.87 -21.21
N GLN A 311 -4.45 -3.28 -20.57
CA GLN A 311 -5.07 -2.53 -19.48
C GLN A 311 -4.08 -2.28 -18.35
N MET A 312 -3.37 -3.31 -17.91
CA MET A 312 -2.40 -3.18 -16.83
C MET A 312 -1.22 -2.31 -17.22
N LEU A 313 -0.68 -2.44 -18.43
CA LEU A 313 0.43 -1.63 -18.90
C LEU A 313 0.04 -0.14 -19.04
N ALA A 314 -1.18 0.15 -19.50
CA ALA A 314 -1.70 1.51 -19.51
C ALA A 314 -1.91 2.07 -18.08
N THR A 315 -2.36 1.24 -17.15
CA THR A 315 -2.46 1.60 -15.72
C THR A 315 -1.09 1.89 -15.12
N LEU A 316 -0.07 1.09 -15.46
CA LEU A 316 1.31 1.30 -15.00
C LEU A 316 1.96 2.55 -15.62
N CYS A 317 1.55 2.92 -16.85
CA CYS A 317 1.91 4.20 -17.46
C CYS A 317 1.42 5.38 -16.60
N TYR A 318 0.18 5.31 -16.16
CA TYR A 318 -0.41 6.31 -15.27
C TYR A 318 0.22 6.27 -13.87
N SER A 319 0.35 5.09 -13.28
CA SER A 319 0.74 4.92 -11.87
C SER A 319 2.08 5.55 -11.50
N ILE A 320 3.06 5.53 -12.41
CA ILE A 320 4.37 6.10 -12.17
C ILE A 320 4.38 7.63 -12.23
N SER A 321 3.45 8.22 -12.95
CA SER A 321 3.47 9.64 -13.34
C SER A 321 2.25 10.41 -12.86
N GLY A 322 1.18 9.72 -12.45
CA GLY A 322 -0.06 10.35 -12.02
C GLY A 322 0.03 11.09 -10.68
N THR A 323 1.10 10.94 -9.94
CA THR A 323 1.34 11.64 -8.67
C THR A 323 2.14 12.93 -8.89
N THR A 324 1.92 13.92 -8.01
CA THR A 324 2.70 15.16 -8.01
C THR A 324 4.16 14.88 -7.64
N PRO A 325 5.14 15.25 -8.47
CA PRO A 325 6.55 15.12 -8.13
C PRO A 325 6.91 15.97 -6.90
N TYR A 326 7.61 15.40 -5.93
CA TYR A 326 7.99 16.11 -4.71
C TYR A 326 8.79 17.39 -4.98
N VAL A 327 9.59 17.41 -6.02
CA VAL A 327 10.40 18.56 -6.43
C VAL A 327 9.56 19.73 -6.92
N SER A 328 8.29 19.53 -7.26
CA SER A 328 7.37 20.63 -7.64
C SER A 328 7.22 21.66 -6.51
N TRP A 329 7.25 21.21 -5.25
CA TRP A 329 7.19 22.12 -4.10
C TRP A 329 8.45 22.96 -3.95
N ASN A 330 9.63 22.40 -4.29
CA ASN A 330 10.86 23.19 -4.35
C ASN A 330 10.76 24.31 -5.38
N ILE A 331 10.29 24.00 -6.58
CA ILE A 331 10.13 24.99 -7.66
C ILE A 331 9.11 26.07 -7.25
N LEU A 332 7.97 25.65 -6.69
CA LEU A 332 6.91 26.54 -6.25
C LEU A 332 7.40 27.51 -5.17
N VAL A 333 8.08 27.00 -4.14
CA VAL A 333 8.61 27.79 -3.03
C VAL A 333 9.69 28.77 -3.49
N GLN A 334 10.54 28.36 -4.41
CA GLN A 334 11.57 29.28 -4.93
C GLN A 334 11.02 30.39 -5.82
N LYS A 335 9.97 30.09 -6.62
CA LYS A 335 9.48 31.02 -7.64
C LYS A 335 8.33 31.92 -7.15
N SER A 336 7.56 31.48 -6.16
CA SER A 336 6.41 32.23 -5.66
C SER A 336 6.83 33.48 -4.89
N GLU A 337 6.14 34.61 -5.14
CA GLU A 337 6.31 35.89 -4.44
C GLU A 337 5.98 35.80 -2.95
N VAL A 338 5.14 34.85 -2.56
CA VAL A 338 4.77 34.61 -1.14
C VAL A 338 5.92 33.99 -0.35
N PHE A 339 6.92 33.39 -1.01
CA PHE A 339 8.03 32.68 -0.38
C PHE A 339 9.37 33.35 -0.70
N TYR A 340 10.23 32.73 -1.54
CA TYR A 340 11.58 33.28 -1.82
C TYR A 340 11.63 34.26 -2.97
N ASP A 341 10.69 34.24 -3.90
CA ASP A 341 10.63 35.09 -5.09
C ASP A 341 11.92 35.12 -5.93
N ASN A 342 12.56 34.00 -6.12
CA ASN A 342 13.80 33.89 -6.86
C ASN A 342 13.56 34.07 -8.36
N LYS A 343 13.85 35.25 -8.92
CA LYS A 343 13.62 35.56 -10.33
C LYS A 343 14.50 34.73 -11.30
N TRP A 344 15.63 34.21 -10.82
CA TRP A 344 16.53 33.36 -11.60
C TRP A 344 15.99 31.94 -11.84
N VAL A 345 14.92 31.53 -11.16
CA VAL A 345 14.28 30.22 -11.32
C VAL A 345 13.43 30.24 -12.61
N ASP A 346 14.13 30.19 -13.73
CA ASP A 346 13.57 30.15 -15.07
C ASP A 346 13.17 28.71 -15.50
N PHE A 347 12.62 28.59 -16.69
CA PHE A 347 12.17 27.31 -17.22
C PHE A 347 13.34 26.31 -17.37
N GLY A 348 14.55 26.80 -17.72
CA GLY A 348 15.73 25.94 -17.86
C GLY A 348 16.14 25.28 -16.55
N TYR A 349 16.20 26.05 -15.45
CA TYR A 349 16.44 25.49 -14.12
C TYR A 349 15.38 24.47 -13.72
N GLN A 350 14.10 24.82 -13.91
CA GLN A 350 12.99 23.95 -13.56
C GLN A 350 13.03 22.62 -14.29
N VAL A 351 13.33 22.63 -15.60
CA VAL A 351 13.47 21.40 -16.41
C VAL A 351 14.65 20.55 -15.94
N LEU A 352 15.82 21.16 -15.70
CA LEU A 352 16.99 20.42 -15.24
C LEU A 352 16.74 19.77 -13.87
N LEU A 353 16.15 20.52 -12.94
CA LEU A 353 15.84 20.02 -11.60
C LEU A 353 14.78 18.91 -11.64
N MET A 354 13.72 19.10 -12.43
CA MET A 354 12.63 18.14 -12.56
C MET A 354 13.11 16.83 -13.18
N LEU A 355 13.78 16.87 -14.33
CA LEU A 355 14.25 15.68 -15.03
C LEU A 355 15.31 14.95 -14.19
N SER A 356 16.30 15.67 -13.65
CA SER A 356 17.34 15.04 -12.86
C SER A 356 16.75 14.30 -11.65
N SER A 357 15.90 14.96 -10.88
CA SER A 357 15.33 14.38 -9.66
C SER A 357 14.45 13.17 -9.92
N GLN A 358 13.62 13.21 -10.99
CA GLN A 358 12.73 12.11 -11.33
C GLN A 358 13.49 10.87 -11.82
N PHE A 359 14.52 11.04 -12.64
CA PHE A 359 15.24 9.90 -13.23
C PHE A 359 16.38 9.35 -12.34
N LEU A 360 16.87 10.09 -11.34
CA LEU A 360 17.79 9.55 -10.33
C LEU A 360 17.20 8.32 -9.61
N GLY A 361 15.91 8.39 -9.21
CA GLY A 361 15.22 7.27 -8.59
C GLY A 361 15.12 6.03 -9.47
N PHE A 362 14.87 6.20 -10.78
CA PHE A 362 14.87 5.09 -11.74
C PHE A 362 16.21 4.38 -11.83
N GLY A 363 17.30 5.14 -11.83
CA GLY A 363 18.64 4.59 -11.92
C GLY A 363 18.97 3.68 -10.73
N LEU A 364 18.62 4.08 -9.52
CA LEU A 364 18.81 3.26 -8.31
C LEU A 364 17.81 2.09 -8.24
N ALA A 365 16.57 2.30 -8.63
CA ALA A 365 15.55 1.26 -8.61
C ALA A 365 15.90 0.03 -9.46
N GLY A 366 16.62 0.21 -10.56
CA GLY A 366 17.11 -0.88 -11.38
C GLY A 366 17.95 -1.90 -10.62
N ILE A 367 18.79 -1.42 -9.71
CA ILE A 367 19.65 -2.25 -8.86
C ILE A 367 18.81 -2.98 -7.80
N MET A 368 17.78 -2.33 -7.30
CA MET A 368 16.95 -2.82 -6.21
C MET A 368 16.02 -3.99 -6.58
N ARG A 369 15.75 -4.23 -7.86
CA ARG A 369 14.82 -5.27 -8.33
C ARG A 369 15.08 -6.65 -7.71
N ARG A 370 16.34 -7.02 -7.55
CA ARG A 370 16.76 -8.32 -7.01
C ARG A 370 16.49 -8.50 -5.53
N PHE A 371 16.44 -7.39 -4.79
CA PHE A 371 16.20 -7.42 -3.35
C PHE A 371 14.71 -7.50 -3.01
N VAL A 372 13.86 -6.84 -3.81
CA VAL A 372 12.48 -6.55 -3.39
C VAL A 372 11.43 -6.80 -4.46
N VAL A 373 11.78 -7.12 -5.71
CA VAL A 373 10.82 -7.49 -6.76
C VAL A 373 10.78 -9.00 -6.95
N TYR A 374 11.93 -9.63 -7.18
CA TYR A 374 12.00 -11.06 -7.51
C TYR A 374 11.78 -12.00 -6.32
N PRO A 375 12.21 -11.69 -5.07
CA PRO A 375 11.92 -12.55 -3.95
C PRO A 375 10.42 -12.74 -3.74
N VAL A 376 10.00 -13.99 -3.53
CA VAL A 376 8.60 -14.37 -3.28
C VAL A 376 8.06 -13.70 -2.02
N GLN A 377 8.91 -13.56 -1.00
CA GLN A 377 8.58 -12.94 0.29
C GLN A 377 8.24 -11.45 0.19
N SER A 378 8.61 -10.79 -0.89
CA SER A 378 8.27 -9.39 -1.16
C SER A 378 6.88 -9.30 -1.82
N ILE A 379 5.82 -9.26 -1.01
CA ILE A 379 4.43 -9.36 -1.47
C ILE A 379 3.91 -8.05 -2.06
N TRP A 380 4.35 -6.92 -1.50
CA TRP A 380 3.83 -5.58 -1.86
C TRP A 380 2.31 -5.47 -1.69
N PRO A 381 1.79 -5.50 -0.48
CA PRO A 381 0.35 -5.52 -0.23
C PRO A 381 -0.40 -4.37 -0.90
N THR A 382 0.22 -3.19 -0.96
CA THR A 382 -0.36 -1.95 -1.51
C THR A 382 -0.71 -2.01 -3.00
N VAL A 383 -0.11 -2.94 -3.76
CA VAL A 383 -0.38 -3.07 -5.21
C VAL A 383 -1.52 -4.03 -5.53
N LEU A 384 -1.93 -4.89 -4.57
CA LEU A 384 -2.92 -5.93 -4.80
C LEU A 384 -4.31 -5.41 -5.22
N PRO A 385 -4.83 -4.29 -4.66
CA PRO A 385 -6.11 -3.74 -5.11
C PRO A 385 -6.12 -3.32 -6.58
N THR A 386 -5.02 -2.78 -7.09
CA THR A 386 -4.88 -2.39 -8.51
C THR A 386 -4.92 -3.60 -9.43
N ILE A 387 -4.26 -4.70 -9.04
CA ILE A 387 -4.30 -5.96 -9.79
C ILE A 387 -5.70 -6.60 -9.72
N ALA A 388 -6.33 -6.58 -8.55
CA ALA A 388 -7.69 -7.08 -8.38
C ALA A 388 -8.69 -6.36 -9.28
N LEU A 389 -8.58 -5.03 -9.36
CA LEU A 389 -9.44 -4.23 -10.25
C LEU A 389 -9.15 -4.52 -11.72
N ASN A 390 -7.88 -4.67 -12.12
CA ASN A 390 -7.52 -5.07 -13.48
C ASN A 390 -8.21 -6.39 -13.87
N LYS A 391 -8.13 -7.39 -12.97
CA LYS A 391 -8.79 -8.68 -13.15
C LYS A 391 -10.31 -8.52 -13.27
N ALA A 392 -10.94 -7.72 -12.43
CA ALA A 392 -12.38 -7.50 -12.42
C ALA A 392 -12.91 -6.80 -13.69
N LEU A 393 -12.12 -5.91 -14.29
CA LEU A 393 -12.52 -5.17 -15.49
C LEU A 393 -12.32 -5.97 -16.77
N THR A 394 -11.30 -6.83 -16.83
CA THR A 394 -10.81 -7.37 -18.11
C THR A 394 -11.01 -8.87 -18.28
N LEU A 395 -11.08 -9.63 -17.21
CA LEU A 395 -11.25 -11.08 -17.30
C LEU A 395 -12.72 -11.49 -17.17
N PRO A 396 -13.21 -12.36 -18.06
CA PRO A 396 -14.56 -12.89 -17.94
C PRO A 396 -14.66 -13.73 -16.66
N GLU A 397 -15.75 -13.57 -15.95
CA GLU A 397 -16.00 -14.28 -14.70
C GLU A 397 -17.20 -15.22 -14.90
N GLN A 398 -17.06 -16.46 -14.46
CA GLN A 398 -18.19 -17.39 -14.38
C GLN A 398 -19.05 -17.06 -13.18
N LYS A 399 -20.33 -17.47 -13.24
CA LYS A 399 -21.24 -17.31 -12.11
C LYS A 399 -20.80 -18.22 -10.97
N GLU A 400 -20.48 -17.63 -9.85
CA GLU A 400 -20.08 -18.30 -8.63
C GLU A 400 -21.09 -17.95 -7.54
N ASN A 401 -21.43 -18.90 -6.68
CA ASN A 401 -22.22 -18.65 -5.49
C ASN A 401 -21.32 -18.82 -4.25
N ILE A 402 -20.88 -17.71 -3.68
CA ILE A 402 -20.03 -17.72 -2.48
C ILE A 402 -20.86 -17.27 -1.30
N HIS A 403 -21.18 -18.20 -0.41
CA HIS A 403 -22.03 -17.93 0.78
C HIS A 403 -23.32 -17.17 0.45
N GLY A 404 -23.99 -17.54 -0.63
CA GLY A 404 -25.22 -16.87 -1.08
C GLY A 404 -24.99 -15.62 -1.94
N TRP A 405 -23.75 -15.19 -2.15
CA TRP A 405 -23.40 -14.05 -2.99
C TRP A 405 -23.10 -14.51 -4.41
N THR A 406 -23.88 -14.03 -5.36
CA THR A 406 -23.75 -14.37 -6.79
C THR A 406 -23.26 -13.20 -7.64
N ILE A 407 -22.92 -12.08 -7.00
CA ILE A 407 -22.50 -10.85 -7.68
C ILE A 407 -21.08 -11.04 -8.27
N SER A 408 -20.92 -10.75 -9.56
CA SER A 408 -19.59 -10.76 -10.18
C SER A 408 -18.71 -9.64 -9.63
N ARG A 409 -17.38 -9.80 -9.75
CA ARG A 409 -16.38 -8.79 -9.37
C ARG A 409 -16.67 -7.43 -10.00
N TYR A 410 -17.04 -7.43 -11.28
CA TYR A 410 -17.35 -6.21 -12.03
C TYR A 410 -18.53 -5.44 -11.42
N TYR A 411 -19.68 -6.11 -11.23
CA TYR A 411 -20.87 -5.45 -10.67
C TYR A 411 -20.68 -5.06 -9.20
N PHE A 412 -19.96 -5.85 -8.43
CA PHE A 412 -19.63 -5.52 -7.05
C PHE A 412 -18.77 -4.24 -6.96
N PHE A 413 -17.74 -4.13 -7.82
CA PHE A 413 -16.94 -2.93 -7.89
C PHE A 413 -17.78 -1.69 -8.20
N PHE A 414 -18.62 -1.73 -9.23
CA PHE A 414 -19.46 -0.58 -9.58
C PHE A 414 -20.54 -0.28 -8.54
N ALA A 415 -21.09 -1.27 -7.86
CA ALA A 415 -22.01 -1.06 -6.75
C ALA A 415 -21.32 -0.29 -5.60
N THR A 416 -20.12 -0.70 -5.22
CA THR A 416 -19.32 0.00 -4.19
C THR A 416 -18.88 1.38 -4.65
N PHE A 417 -18.48 1.53 -5.91
CA PHE A 417 -18.10 2.81 -6.51
C PHE A 417 -19.26 3.82 -6.45
N PHE A 418 -20.44 3.47 -6.96
CA PHE A 418 -21.58 4.38 -6.95
C PHE A 418 -22.13 4.61 -5.55
N GLY A 419 -22.12 3.60 -4.69
CA GLY A 419 -22.48 3.73 -3.30
C GLY A 419 -21.60 4.75 -2.57
N SER A 420 -20.28 4.64 -2.70
CA SER A 420 -19.34 5.58 -2.09
C SER A 420 -19.37 6.97 -2.73
N PHE A 421 -19.57 7.04 -4.06
CA PHE A 421 -19.74 8.31 -4.78
C PHE A 421 -20.94 9.13 -4.25
N LEU A 422 -22.07 8.48 -4.05
CA LEU A 422 -23.26 9.17 -3.52
C LEU A 422 -23.13 9.47 -2.02
N TYR A 423 -22.57 8.54 -1.26
CA TYR A 423 -22.41 8.71 0.18
C TYR A 423 -21.44 9.84 0.53
N PHE A 424 -20.39 10.04 -0.25
CA PHE A 424 -19.34 11.02 0.08
C PHE A 424 -19.85 12.47 0.10
N TRP A 425 -20.93 12.78 -0.60
CA TRP A 425 -21.62 14.08 -0.51
C TRP A 425 -22.04 14.40 0.93
N ILE A 426 -22.35 13.38 1.73
CA ILE A 426 -22.82 13.57 3.10
C ILE A 426 -21.68 14.06 3.99
N PRO A 427 -20.59 13.31 4.23
CA PRO A 427 -19.51 13.75 5.13
C PRO A 427 -18.69 14.91 4.57
N ASN A 428 -18.60 15.07 3.26
CA ASN A 428 -17.75 16.11 2.67
C ASN A 428 -18.45 17.48 2.55
N TYR A 429 -19.76 17.49 2.34
CA TYR A 429 -20.48 18.73 2.05
C TYR A 429 -21.71 18.97 2.94
N LEU A 430 -22.59 18.00 3.06
CA LEU A 430 -23.87 18.16 3.73
C LEU A 430 -23.78 18.13 5.26
N MET A 431 -22.98 17.23 5.81
CA MET A 431 -22.87 16.94 7.24
C MET A 431 -21.40 16.69 7.61
N GLN A 432 -20.58 17.74 7.62
CA GLN A 432 -19.12 17.63 7.79
C GLN A 432 -18.71 17.05 9.16
N PHE A 433 -19.58 17.14 10.20
CA PHE A 433 -19.31 16.50 11.48
C PHE A 433 -19.14 14.98 11.37
N LEU A 434 -19.63 14.33 10.32
CA LEU A 434 -19.42 12.89 10.09
C LEU A 434 -17.99 12.58 9.64
N SER A 435 -17.29 13.55 9.04
CA SER A 435 -15.86 13.39 8.73
C SER A 435 -15.00 13.51 9.98
N THR A 436 -15.35 14.43 10.88
CA THR A 436 -14.65 14.66 12.14
C THR A 436 -15.65 14.57 13.31
N PHE A 437 -15.94 13.32 13.72
CA PHE A 437 -16.96 13.05 14.71
C PHE A 437 -16.43 13.13 16.14
N ASN A 438 -16.18 14.36 16.62
CA ASN A 438 -15.62 14.65 17.93
C ASN A 438 -16.68 14.79 19.05
N TRP A 439 -17.71 13.96 19.04
CA TRP A 439 -18.86 14.02 19.93
C TRP A 439 -18.53 14.08 21.43
N MET A 440 -17.39 13.53 21.84
CA MET A 440 -16.98 13.55 23.26
C MET A 440 -16.68 14.97 23.73
N THR A 441 -16.14 15.83 22.89
CA THR A 441 -15.86 17.25 23.23
C THR A 441 -17.15 18.09 23.33
N TRP A 442 -18.25 17.64 22.71
CA TRP A 442 -19.55 18.35 22.81
C TRP A 442 -20.17 18.23 24.19
N ILE A 443 -19.79 17.24 25.01
CA ILE A 443 -20.29 17.06 26.38
C ILE A 443 -19.87 18.24 27.26
N LYS A 444 -18.63 18.72 27.12
CA LYS A 444 -18.13 19.89 27.83
C LYS A 444 -17.17 20.68 26.94
N PRO A 445 -17.68 21.54 26.05
CA PRO A 445 -16.87 22.21 25.03
C PRO A 445 -15.77 23.11 25.59
N SER A 446 -15.93 23.64 26.79
CA SER A 446 -14.96 24.51 27.48
C SER A 446 -13.83 23.77 28.20
N ASN A 447 -13.85 22.44 28.19
CA ASN A 447 -12.84 21.66 28.92
C ASN A 447 -11.62 21.36 28.04
N LEU A 448 -10.52 22.06 28.32
CA LEU A 448 -9.26 21.89 27.57
C LEU A 448 -8.68 20.47 27.69
N THR A 449 -8.73 19.86 28.89
CA THR A 449 -8.21 18.50 29.08
C THR A 449 -9.00 17.46 28.23
N LEU A 450 -10.33 17.60 28.20
CA LEU A 450 -11.17 16.75 27.37
C LEU A 450 -10.84 16.96 25.88
N ALA A 451 -10.70 18.21 25.44
CA ALA A 451 -10.32 18.55 24.08
C ALA A 451 -8.92 17.99 23.74
N ASN A 452 -7.93 18.15 24.62
CA ASN A 452 -6.58 17.63 24.39
C ASN A 452 -6.53 16.09 24.21
N ILE A 453 -7.33 15.34 24.96
CA ILE A 453 -7.28 13.88 24.94
C ILE A 453 -8.18 13.32 23.84
N THR A 454 -9.43 13.78 23.76
CA THR A 454 -10.46 13.20 22.90
C THR A 454 -10.74 14.00 21.64
N GLY A 455 -10.25 15.24 21.55
CA GLY A 455 -10.49 16.14 20.44
C GLY A 455 -9.90 15.61 19.15
N SER A 456 -10.70 15.68 18.09
CA SER A 456 -10.31 15.15 16.78
C SER A 456 -9.68 16.22 15.89
N VAL A 457 -9.83 17.51 16.22
CA VAL A 457 -9.30 18.65 15.46
C VAL A 457 -7.94 19.07 16.00
N SER A 458 -7.85 19.43 17.27
CA SER A 458 -6.61 19.92 17.90
C SER A 458 -6.03 18.97 18.95
N GLY A 459 -6.80 17.95 19.36
CA GLY A 459 -6.42 16.98 20.37
C GLY A 459 -5.76 15.71 19.82
N LEU A 460 -5.57 14.74 20.71
CA LEU A 460 -4.96 13.45 20.39
C LEU A 460 -5.93 12.44 19.77
N GLY A 461 -7.25 12.75 19.73
CA GLY A 461 -8.24 11.97 19.00
C GLY A 461 -8.64 10.64 19.64
N LEU A 462 -8.48 10.46 20.94
CA LEU A 462 -8.91 9.24 21.64
C LEU A 462 -10.44 9.20 21.71
N ASN A 463 -11.06 8.70 20.65
CA ASN A 463 -12.50 8.62 20.50
C ASN A 463 -12.87 7.29 19.83
N PRO A 464 -13.69 6.44 20.45
CA PRO A 464 -14.04 5.13 19.91
C PRO A 464 -14.77 5.18 18.55
N ILE A 465 -15.55 6.25 18.30
CA ILE A 465 -16.23 6.49 17.02
C ILE A 465 -15.83 7.88 16.55
N SER A 466 -14.81 7.97 15.72
CA SER A 466 -14.15 9.23 15.37
C SER A 466 -14.52 9.77 13.98
N THR A 467 -14.99 8.91 13.08
CA THR A 467 -15.27 9.29 11.69
C THR A 467 -16.19 8.28 10.99
N PHE A 468 -16.94 8.78 10.00
CA PHE A 468 -17.70 7.99 9.02
C PHE A 468 -17.24 8.29 7.60
N ASP A 469 -16.14 9.01 7.43
CA ASP A 469 -15.57 9.41 6.15
C ASP A 469 -14.55 8.37 5.68
N TRP A 470 -14.77 7.83 4.49
CA TRP A 470 -13.85 6.85 3.91
C TRP A 470 -12.42 7.38 3.73
N THR A 471 -12.24 8.67 3.46
CA THR A 471 -10.90 9.27 3.31
C THR A 471 -10.09 9.18 4.59
N VAL A 472 -10.75 9.33 5.73
CA VAL A 472 -10.14 9.20 7.06
C VAL A 472 -10.00 7.73 7.45
N LEU A 473 -11.05 6.92 7.24
CA LEU A 473 -11.02 5.48 7.53
C LEU A 473 -9.92 4.73 6.77
N ASN A 474 -9.68 5.13 5.53
CA ASN A 474 -8.70 4.49 4.64
C ASN A 474 -7.29 5.10 4.73
N TYR A 475 -7.03 5.97 5.70
CA TYR A 475 -5.74 6.66 5.84
C TYR A 475 -4.54 5.70 5.82
N ASN A 476 -4.59 4.63 6.60
CA ASN A 476 -3.55 3.59 6.68
C ASN A 476 -3.83 2.35 5.83
N LEU A 477 -4.68 2.44 4.80
CA LEU A 477 -5.03 1.33 3.91
C LEU A 477 -5.43 0.03 4.65
N PRO A 478 -6.39 0.06 5.58
CA PRO A 478 -6.67 -1.02 6.53
C PRO A 478 -7.15 -2.32 5.88
N LEU A 479 -7.72 -2.25 4.68
CA LEU A 479 -8.16 -3.42 3.91
C LEU A 479 -7.08 -3.99 2.97
N THR A 480 -5.90 -3.39 3.00
CA THR A 480 -4.80 -3.73 2.07
C THR A 480 -3.57 -4.19 2.83
N ILE A 481 -3.21 -3.48 3.88
CA ILE A 481 -2.03 -3.79 4.71
C ILE A 481 -2.30 -5.03 5.57
N PRO A 482 -1.34 -5.96 5.69
CA PRO A 482 -1.49 -7.15 6.53
C PRO A 482 -1.83 -6.80 7.98
N PHE A 483 -2.73 -7.57 8.59
CA PHE A 483 -3.22 -7.31 9.94
C PHE A 483 -2.11 -7.14 10.98
N TYR A 484 -1.06 -7.98 10.94
CA TYR A 484 0.05 -7.86 11.88
C TYR A 484 0.79 -6.51 11.76
N SER A 485 0.89 -5.95 10.55
CA SER A 485 1.50 -4.62 10.34
C SER A 485 0.66 -3.52 10.98
N THR A 486 -0.66 -3.55 10.78
CA THR A 486 -1.58 -2.60 11.42
C THR A 486 -1.52 -2.69 12.95
N MET A 487 -1.41 -3.91 13.51
CA MET A 487 -1.27 -4.11 14.96
C MET A 487 0.05 -3.57 15.50
N ASN A 488 1.17 -3.77 14.80
CA ASN A 488 2.45 -3.17 15.20
C ASN A 488 2.40 -1.64 15.16
N GLN A 489 1.77 -1.05 14.13
CA GLN A 489 1.54 0.40 14.08
C GLN A 489 0.66 0.86 15.25
N ALA A 490 -0.40 0.11 15.57
CA ALA A 490 -1.29 0.44 16.68
C ALA A 490 -0.57 0.47 18.05
N ILE A 491 0.36 -0.44 18.27
CA ILE A 491 1.24 -0.40 19.45
C ILE A 491 2.06 0.90 19.44
N GLY A 492 2.62 1.29 18.30
CA GLY A 492 3.37 2.54 18.14
C GLY A 492 2.51 3.78 18.43
N TRP A 493 1.30 3.87 17.89
CA TRP A 493 0.36 4.98 18.17
C TRP A 493 0.05 5.10 19.66
N THR A 494 -0.16 3.96 20.31
CA THR A 494 -0.46 3.92 21.74
C THR A 494 0.73 4.37 22.59
N ILE A 495 1.94 3.92 22.26
CA ILE A 495 3.16 4.37 22.96
C ILE A 495 3.33 5.89 22.81
N ALA A 496 3.20 6.41 21.59
CA ALA A 496 3.33 7.84 21.32
C ALA A 496 2.25 8.66 22.07
N PHE A 497 1.00 8.16 22.12
CA PHE A 497 -0.08 8.79 22.87
C PHE A 497 0.30 9.04 24.33
N PHE A 498 0.79 8.00 25.01
CA PHE A 498 1.21 8.15 26.41
C PHE A 498 2.47 9.00 26.57
N CYS A 499 3.43 8.93 25.66
CA CYS A 499 4.59 9.81 25.67
C CYS A 499 4.19 11.28 25.51
N ILE A 500 3.28 11.59 24.60
CA ILE A 500 2.80 12.97 24.38
C ILE A 500 2.10 13.51 25.63
N ILE A 501 1.21 12.71 26.23
CA ILE A 501 0.56 13.07 27.48
C ILE A 501 1.59 13.32 28.59
N GLY A 502 2.58 12.44 28.73
CA GLY A 502 3.65 12.60 29.71
C GLY A 502 4.43 13.89 29.52
N VAL A 503 4.87 14.19 28.29
CA VAL A 503 5.62 15.40 27.97
C VAL A 503 4.78 16.66 28.22
N TYR A 504 3.51 16.66 27.78
CA TYR A 504 2.63 17.82 27.89
C TYR A 504 2.28 18.14 29.35
N TYR A 505 1.75 17.18 30.10
CA TYR A 505 1.29 17.43 31.47
C TYR A 505 2.42 17.54 32.50
N SER A 506 3.63 17.11 32.17
CA SER A 506 4.81 17.44 32.99
C SER A 506 5.41 18.81 32.69
N ASN A 507 4.86 19.53 31.72
CA ASN A 507 5.39 20.77 31.16
C ASN A 507 6.89 20.66 30.77
N ASN A 508 7.27 19.47 30.28
CA ASN A 508 8.63 19.25 29.85
C ASN A 508 8.91 20.05 28.57
N LEU A 509 10.04 20.74 28.52
CA LEU A 509 10.46 21.58 27.38
C LEU A 509 9.39 22.63 26.98
N TRP A 510 8.70 23.19 27.95
CA TRP A 510 7.68 24.25 27.83
C TRP A 510 6.44 23.84 26.99
N SER A 511 6.25 22.55 26.78
CA SER A 511 5.24 22.03 25.89
C SER A 511 3.79 22.33 26.31
N GLN A 512 3.53 22.61 27.57
CA GLN A 512 2.19 22.92 28.09
C GLN A 512 1.65 24.27 27.58
N TYR A 513 2.53 25.21 27.22
CA TYR A 513 2.18 26.53 26.72
C TYR A 513 1.86 26.59 25.21
N ILE A 514 1.84 25.44 24.54
CA ILE A 514 1.62 25.28 23.13
C ILE A 514 0.51 24.24 22.93
N PRO A 515 -0.29 24.29 21.84
CA PRO A 515 -1.27 23.24 21.57
C PRO A 515 -0.65 21.85 21.58
N ILE A 516 -1.31 20.88 22.21
CA ILE A 516 -0.73 19.54 22.47
C ILE A 516 -0.32 18.80 21.20
N ASN A 517 -1.11 18.94 20.13
CA ASN A 517 -0.94 18.18 18.87
C ASN A 517 -0.99 19.12 17.66
N THR A 518 0.15 19.60 17.24
CA THR A 518 0.31 20.43 16.05
C THR A 518 1.73 20.31 15.50
N ASN A 519 1.87 20.44 14.18
CA ASN A 519 3.18 20.57 13.51
C ASN A 519 3.59 22.04 13.32
N GLY A 520 2.77 22.99 13.80
CA GLY A 520 3.08 24.42 13.78
C GLY A 520 4.26 24.75 14.67
N LEU A 521 4.90 25.89 14.38
CA LEU A 521 5.97 26.48 15.16
C LEU A 521 5.42 27.66 15.95
N TYR A 522 5.95 27.89 17.14
CA TYR A 522 5.47 28.94 18.04
C TYR A 522 6.61 29.79 18.58
N THR A 523 6.30 31.05 18.91
CA THR A 523 7.21 31.95 19.63
C THR A 523 7.21 31.60 21.11
N ASN A 524 8.12 32.21 21.89
CA ASN A 524 8.15 32.08 23.35
C ASN A 524 6.95 32.71 24.07
N THR A 525 6.06 33.38 23.32
CA THR A 525 4.78 33.91 23.83
C THR A 525 3.59 33.03 23.43
N GLY A 526 3.85 31.89 22.79
CA GLY A 526 2.83 30.97 22.30
C GLY A 526 2.09 31.42 21.04
N GLN A 527 2.56 32.48 20.38
CA GLN A 527 2.00 32.89 19.08
C GLN A 527 2.59 32.09 17.93
N PRO A 528 1.90 31.92 16.80
CA PRO A 528 2.46 31.30 15.63
C PRO A 528 3.78 31.96 15.19
N TYR A 529 4.79 31.16 14.90
CA TYR A 529 6.11 31.62 14.53
C TYR A 529 6.16 31.99 13.04
N ALA A 530 6.38 33.27 12.77
CA ALA A 530 6.60 33.75 11.42
C ALA A 530 8.05 33.46 11.00
N VAL A 531 8.29 32.41 10.24
CA VAL A 531 9.65 32.01 9.80
C VAL A 531 10.37 33.08 8.97
N THR A 532 9.63 33.95 8.28
CA THR A 532 10.16 35.11 7.55
C THR A 532 10.75 36.19 8.46
N ALA A 533 10.33 36.26 9.71
CA ALA A 533 10.74 37.29 10.65
C ALA A 533 12.22 37.25 11.03
N VAL A 534 12.91 36.11 10.79
CA VAL A 534 14.34 35.94 11.05
C VAL A 534 15.20 36.04 9.81
N LEU A 535 14.60 36.43 8.66
CA LEU A 535 15.31 36.57 7.40
C LEU A 535 15.65 38.03 7.13
N ASN A 536 16.77 38.26 6.44
CA ASN A 536 17.09 39.53 5.85
C ASN A 536 16.41 39.67 4.47
N GLU A 537 16.60 40.80 3.81
CA GLU A 537 16.01 41.12 2.49
C GLU A 537 16.45 40.12 1.38
N LYS A 538 17.55 39.40 1.60
CA LYS A 538 18.08 38.41 0.68
C LYS A 538 17.60 36.99 1.00
N GLY A 539 16.68 36.82 1.96
CA GLY A 539 16.24 35.49 2.41
C GLY A 539 17.27 34.68 3.21
N LEU A 540 18.35 35.32 3.67
CA LEU A 540 19.39 34.72 4.49
C LEU A 540 19.14 34.99 5.98
N PHE A 541 19.76 34.20 6.84
CA PHE A 541 19.65 34.33 8.31
C PHE A 541 20.14 35.68 8.81
N ASP A 542 19.34 36.31 9.69
CA ASP A 542 19.68 37.56 10.37
C ASP A 542 19.73 37.34 11.90
N GLU A 543 20.93 37.31 12.46
CA GLU A 543 21.15 37.10 13.88
C GLU A 543 20.46 38.13 14.77
N LYS A 544 20.41 39.40 14.35
CA LYS A 544 19.76 40.46 15.15
C LYS A 544 18.27 40.23 15.22
N LYS A 545 17.64 39.95 14.08
CA LYS A 545 16.21 39.62 14.05
C LYS A 545 15.90 38.35 14.81
N TYR A 546 16.78 37.36 14.75
CA TYR A 546 16.63 36.13 15.52
C TYR A 546 16.66 36.38 17.03
N GLN A 547 17.59 37.23 17.52
CA GLN A 547 17.65 37.61 18.92
C GLN A 547 16.46 38.49 19.35
N GLU A 548 15.73 39.09 18.43
CA GLU A 548 14.48 39.83 18.68
C GLU A 548 13.26 38.90 18.73
N VAL A 549 13.14 37.96 17.77
CA VAL A 549 11.99 37.07 17.60
C VAL A 549 12.11 35.83 18.48
N GLY A 550 13.30 35.27 18.58
CA GLY A 550 13.61 34.05 19.33
C GLY A 550 13.60 32.80 18.43
N PRO A 551 13.89 31.66 19.06
CA PRO A 551 13.84 30.35 18.39
C PRO A 551 12.39 29.85 18.23
N PRO A 552 12.14 28.94 17.29
CA PRO A 552 10.86 28.26 17.18
C PRO A 552 10.68 27.19 18.26
N PHE A 553 9.50 27.16 18.89
CA PHE A 553 9.12 26.15 19.87
C PHE A 553 8.15 25.12 19.26
N TYR A 554 8.24 23.89 19.75
CA TYR A 554 7.50 22.73 19.25
C TYR A 554 6.47 22.23 20.25
N SER A 555 5.35 21.73 19.72
CA SER A 555 4.34 21.03 20.52
C SER A 555 4.87 19.72 21.11
N ALA A 556 4.20 19.20 22.14
CA ALA A 556 4.52 17.91 22.74
C ALA A 556 4.49 16.78 21.71
N ALA A 557 3.46 16.76 20.85
CA ALA A 557 3.34 15.77 19.78
C ALA A 557 4.49 15.87 18.79
N ASN A 558 4.85 17.08 18.37
CA ASN A 558 5.93 17.30 17.42
C ASN A 558 7.29 16.86 17.97
N LEU A 559 7.57 17.11 19.27
CA LEU A 559 8.78 16.63 19.93
C LEU A 559 8.87 15.09 19.94
N VAL A 560 7.78 14.40 20.28
CA VAL A 560 7.74 12.92 20.26
C VAL A 560 7.92 12.37 18.84
N VAL A 561 7.29 12.99 17.85
CA VAL A 561 7.43 12.58 16.44
C VAL A 561 8.87 12.78 15.94
N TYR A 562 9.52 13.90 16.21
CA TYR A 562 10.92 14.09 15.85
C TYR A 562 11.85 13.12 16.59
N GLY A 563 11.59 12.85 17.87
CA GLY A 563 12.31 11.82 18.62
C GLY A 563 12.18 10.43 17.97
N ALA A 564 10.98 10.07 17.54
CA ALA A 564 10.73 8.82 16.82
C ALA A 564 11.41 8.79 15.43
N PHE A 565 11.41 9.89 14.67
CA PHE A 565 12.15 9.99 13.41
C PHE A 565 13.65 9.77 13.64
N PHE A 566 14.24 10.41 14.64
CA PHE A 566 15.66 10.25 14.90
C PHE A 566 16.01 8.84 15.39
N ALA A 567 15.11 8.18 16.10
CA ALA A 567 15.30 6.81 16.55
C ALA A 567 15.13 5.78 15.43
N ILE A 568 14.17 5.99 14.50
CA ILE A 568 13.85 4.98 13.49
C ILE A 568 14.98 4.78 12.48
N TYR A 569 15.75 5.82 12.13
CA TYR A 569 16.80 5.72 11.12
C TYR A 569 17.90 4.72 11.52
N PRO A 570 18.62 4.90 12.63
CA PRO A 570 19.64 3.94 13.04
C PRO A 570 19.02 2.58 13.40
N PHE A 571 17.83 2.58 13.99
CA PHE A 571 17.13 1.36 14.35
C PHE A 571 16.83 0.51 13.10
N ALA A 572 16.12 1.07 12.12
CA ALA A 572 15.71 0.35 10.90
C ALA A 572 16.94 -0.19 10.14
N PHE A 573 17.96 0.66 10.00
CA PHE A 573 19.18 0.26 9.32
C PHE A 573 19.85 -0.94 9.99
N VAL A 574 20.15 -0.83 11.29
CA VAL A 574 20.88 -1.89 12.00
C VAL A 574 20.02 -3.15 12.16
N TYR A 575 18.74 -3.00 12.51
CA TYR A 575 17.83 -4.13 12.71
C TYR A 575 17.67 -4.95 11.43
N GLU A 576 17.37 -4.31 10.30
CA GLU A 576 17.19 -5.00 9.03
C GLU A 576 18.46 -5.66 8.51
N PHE A 577 19.62 -5.01 8.68
CA PHE A 577 20.89 -5.63 8.31
C PHE A 577 21.26 -6.82 9.20
N VAL A 578 20.99 -6.75 10.51
CA VAL A 578 21.34 -7.83 11.44
C VAL A 578 20.37 -9.02 11.31
N VAL A 579 19.05 -8.75 11.25
CA VAL A 579 18.05 -9.82 11.18
C VAL A 579 18.05 -10.51 9.80
N ASN A 580 18.16 -9.72 8.73
CA ASN A 580 18.09 -10.20 7.35
C ASN A 580 19.48 -10.29 6.68
N TRP A 581 20.57 -10.42 7.44
CA TRP A 581 21.94 -10.36 6.92
C TRP A 581 22.24 -11.37 5.80
N ARG A 582 21.66 -12.58 5.89
CA ARG A 582 21.86 -13.61 4.85
C ARG A 582 21.24 -13.20 3.51
N ILE A 583 20.03 -12.67 3.54
CA ILE A 583 19.31 -12.21 2.34
C ILE A 583 20.05 -11.03 1.72
N ASN A 584 20.43 -10.07 2.55
CA ASN A 584 21.15 -8.89 2.11
C ASN A 584 22.53 -9.24 1.52
N PHE A 585 23.27 -10.12 2.18
CA PHE A 585 24.58 -10.60 1.69
C PHE A 585 24.44 -11.36 0.36
N PHE A 586 23.45 -12.24 0.23
CA PHE A 586 23.18 -12.95 -1.02
C PHE A 586 22.85 -11.97 -2.15
N ALA A 587 22.05 -10.96 -1.87
CA ALA A 587 21.67 -9.96 -2.84
C ALA A 587 22.89 -9.10 -3.28
N PHE A 588 23.72 -8.64 -2.36
CA PHE A 588 24.96 -7.95 -2.69
C PHE A 588 25.92 -8.82 -3.51
N LYS A 589 26.08 -10.07 -3.13
CA LYS A 589 26.89 -11.04 -3.90
C LYS A 589 26.35 -11.22 -5.31
N SER A 590 25.04 -11.29 -5.47
CA SER A 590 24.37 -11.40 -6.77
C SER A 590 24.63 -10.17 -7.64
N ILE A 591 24.57 -8.95 -7.10
CA ILE A 591 24.91 -7.72 -7.83
C ILE A 591 26.38 -7.79 -8.31
N TRP A 592 27.29 -8.12 -7.42
CA TRP A 592 28.70 -8.21 -7.77
C TRP A 592 28.98 -9.23 -8.88
N GLN A 593 28.33 -10.40 -8.80
CA GLN A 593 28.44 -11.44 -9.85
C GLN A 593 27.88 -10.98 -11.19
N THR A 594 26.79 -10.19 -11.20
CA THR A 594 26.19 -9.69 -12.44
C THR A 594 26.99 -8.54 -13.03
N MET A 595 27.56 -7.68 -12.19
CA MET A 595 28.50 -6.65 -12.68
C MET A 595 29.72 -7.28 -13.36
N ARG A 596 30.15 -8.45 -12.88
CA ARG A 596 31.25 -9.21 -13.49
C ARG A 596 30.83 -10.01 -14.73
N ASN A 597 29.56 -10.43 -14.79
CA ASN A 597 29.05 -11.22 -15.91
C ASN A 597 27.73 -10.64 -16.45
N PHE A 598 27.81 -9.72 -17.40
CA PHE A 598 26.68 -9.02 -18.02
C PHE A 598 25.69 -9.90 -18.77
N ARG A 599 26.00 -11.17 -19.01
CA ARG A 599 25.12 -12.12 -19.70
C ARG A 599 24.24 -12.96 -18.77
N ARG A 600 24.44 -12.84 -17.47
CA ARG A 600 23.66 -13.60 -16.48
C ARG A 600 22.23 -13.05 -16.39
N SER A 601 21.23 -13.95 -16.41
CA SER A 601 19.84 -13.58 -16.18
C SER A 601 19.64 -13.10 -14.71
N ASN A 602 18.81 -12.08 -14.56
CA ASN A 602 18.46 -11.54 -13.24
C ASN A 602 17.51 -12.49 -12.48
N TYR A 603 16.82 -13.39 -13.17
CA TYR A 603 15.93 -14.40 -12.58
C TYR A 603 16.67 -15.67 -12.12
N GLU A 604 17.95 -15.78 -12.44
CA GLU A 604 18.76 -16.94 -12.03
C GLU A 604 18.90 -16.99 -10.49
N GLY A 605 18.45 -18.09 -9.91
CA GLY A 605 18.39 -18.28 -8.46
C GLY A 605 17.03 -18.01 -7.82
N PHE A 606 16.03 -17.56 -8.59
CA PHE A 606 14.65 -17.40 -8.15
C PHE A 606 13.76 -18.46 -8.83
N ASN A 607 13.30 -19.45 -8.06
CA ASN A 607 12.55 -20.60 -8.57
C ASN A 607 11.03 -20.48 -8.38
N ASP A 608 10.53 -19.31 -8.04
CA ASP A 608 9.10 -19.08 -7.89
C ASP A 608 8.34 -19.08 -9.24
N PRO A 609 7.04 -19.35 -9.25
CA PRO A 609 6.23 -19.46 -10.49
C PRO A 609 6.28 -18.21 -11.37
N TYR A 610 6.31 -17.03 -10.74
CA TYR A 610 6.36 -15.76 -11.46
C TYR A 610 7.70 -15.54 -12.13
N SER A 611 8.81 -15.75 -11.40
CA SER A 611 10.15 -15.61 -11.96
C SER A 611 10.42 -16.62 -13.08
N ARG A 612 9.93 -17.87 -12.95
CA ARG A 612 10.00 -18.88 -14.04
C ARG A 612 9.24 -18.45 -15.28
N SER A 613 8.05 -17.85 -15.11
CA SER A 613 7.26 -17.33 -16.23
C SER A 613 7.93 -16.11 -16.87
N MET A 614 8.47 -15.20 -16.04
CA MET A 614 9.12 -13.98 -16.50
C MET A 614 10.48 -14.22 -17.16
N ALA A 615 11.16 -15.31 -16.84
CA ALA A 615 12.42 -15.68 -17.48
C ALA A 615 12.30 -15.94 -19.00
N LYS A 616 11.07 -16.14 -19.51
CA LYS A 616 10.77 -16.25 -20.95
C LYS A 616 10.87 -14.90 -21.66
N TYR A 617 10.79 -13.79 -20.95
CA TYR A 617 10.82 -12.44 -21.53
C TYR A 617 12.22 -11.85 -21.46
N LYS A 618 12.53 -11.01 -22.45
CA LYS A 618 13.80 -10.29 -22.48
C LYS A 618 13.85 -9.25 -21.36
N GLU A 619 14.87 -9.34 -20.54
CA GLU A 619 15.10 -8.43 -19.42
C GLU A 619 15.73 -7.10 -19.86
N VAL A 620 15.52 -6.05 -19.03
CA VAL A 620 16.25 -4.79 -19.13
C VAL A 620 17.60 -4.97 -18.43
N PRO A 621 18.73 -4.84 -19.16
CA PRO A 621 20.06 -4.99 -18.58
C PRO A 621 20.34 -3.88 -17.54
N ASP A 622 21.08 -4.22 -16.51
CA ASP A 622 21.40 -3.27 -15.43
C ASP A 622 22.18 -2.04 -15.92
N TRP A 623 23.00 -2.19 -16.99
CA TRP A 623 23.72 -1.06 -17.55
C TRP A 623 22.82 0.07 -18.08
N VAL A 624 21.59 -0.24 -18.49
CA VAL A 624 20.61 0.76 -18.93
C VAL A 624 20.22 1.66 -17.76
N PHE A 625 19.99 1.08 -16.57
CA PHE A 625 19.69 1.84 -15.36
C PHE A 625 20.89 2.67 -14.89
N PHE A 626 22.10 2.12 -15.00
CA PHE A 626 23.32 2.90 -14.74
C PHE A 626 23.50 4.07 -15.71
N ALA A 627 23.14 3.90 -16.99
CA ALA A 627 23.17 5.00 -17.95
C ALA A 627 22.18 6.10 -17.58
N VAL A 628 20.94 5.73 -17.19
CA VAL A 628 19.93 6.68 -16.69
C VAL A 628 20.45 7.41 -15.46
N LEU A 629 21.06 6.70 -14.50
CA LEU A 629 21.64 7.27 -13.30
C LEU A 629 22.73 8.30 -13.63
N ILE A 630 23.67 7.95 -14.50
CA ILE A 630 24.77 8.86 -14.89
C ILE A 630 24.24 10.10 -15.59
N ILE A 631 23.29 9.95 -16.52
CA ILE A 631 22.67 11.09 -17.21
C ILE A 631 21.98 12.02 -16.20
N SER A 632 21.25 11.47 -15.23
CA SER A 632 20.56 12.24 -14.20
C SER A 632 21.53 12.96 -13.25
N ILE A 633 22.66 12.34 -12.92
CA ILE A 633 23.73 12.99 -12.14
C ILE A 633 24.30 14.18 -12.93
N VAL A 634 24.56 14.01 -14.21
CA VAL A 634 25.08 15.10 -15.06
C VAL A 634 24.06 16.24 -15.12
N LEU A 635 22.78 15.97 -15.31
CA LEU A 635 21.73 16.99 -15.30
C LEU A 635 21.65 17.71 -13.95
N SER A 636 21.77 16.99 -12.82
CA SER A 636 21.81 17.59 -11.47
C SER A 636 23.03 18.51 -11.29
N ILE A 637 24.21 18.09 -11.77
CA ILE A 637 25.44 18.91 -11.71
C ILE A 637 25.29 20.15 -12.58
N LEU A 638 24.75 20.03 -13.78
CA LEU A 638 24.47 21.17 -14.65
C LEU A 638 23.49 22.15 -13.98
N CYS A 639 22.43 21.65 -13.34
CA CYS A 639 21.46 22.45 -12.62
C CYS A 639 22.12 23.35 -11.56
N VAL A 640 23.02 22.80 -10.72
CA VAL A 640 23.66 23.57 -9.64
C VAL A 640 24.85 24.41 -10.10
N LYS A 641 25.39 24.17 -11.30
CA LYS A 641 26.53 24.91 -11.84
C LYS A 641 26.12 26.06 -12.76
N LEU A 642 25.04 25.93 -13.49
CA LEU A 642 24.57 26.94 -14.42
C LEU A 642 23.69 28.01 -13.74
N TYR A 643 23.14 27.70 -12.58
CA TYR A 643 22.23 28.57 -11.84
C TYR A 643 22.73 28.85 -10.43
N PRO A 644 22.39 30.01 -9.82
CA PRO A 644 22.81 30.39 -8.48
C PRO A 644 22.03 29.63 -7.39
N ALA A 645 22.04 28.29 -7.46
CA ALA A 645 21.33 27.41 -6.54
C ALA A 645 22.01 27.26 -5.17
N GLU A 646 23.17 27.92 -4.96
CA GLU A 646 23.95 27.94 -3.71
C GLU A 646 24.27 26.51 -3.17
N THR A 647 24.17 25.50 -4.05
CA THR A 647 24.27 24.09 -3.68
C THR A 647 25.60 23.50 -4.12
N PRO A 648 26.41 22.98 -3.19
CA PRO A 648 27.67 22.32 -3.55
C PRO A 648 27.41 20.95 -4.21
N VAL A 649 28.24 20.60 -5.20
CA VAL A 649 28.09 19.35 -5.97
C VAL A 649 28.14 18.10 -5.08
N TRP A 650 28.92 18.11 -4.00
CA TRP A 650 28.99 16.98 -3.08
C TRP A 650 27.61 16.63 -2.46
N GLY A 651 26.71 17.60 -2.34
CA GLY A 651 25.35 17.39 -1.82
C GLY A 651 24.54 16.43 -2.68
N ILE A 652 24.74 16.43 -4.01
CA ILE A 652 24.10 15.48 -4.93
C ILE A 652 24.59 14.05 -4.64
N PHE A 653 25.91 13.87 -4.53
CA PHE A 653 26.49 12.56 -4.22
C PHE A 653 26.13 12.09 -2.82
N PHE A 654 26.01 13.00 -1.87
CA PHE A 654 25.51 12.70 -0.53
C PHE A 654 24.07 12.19 -0.57
N ALA A 655 23.17 12.87 -1.29
CA ALA A 655 21.79 12.44 -1.44
C ALA A 655 21.68 11.04 -2.09
N ILE A 656 22.47 10.78 -3.12
CA ILE A 656 22.54 9.46 -3.77
C ILE A 656 23.08 8.40 -2.81
N GLY A 657 24.15 8.71 -2.08
CA GLY A 657 24.80 7.80 -1.14
C GLY A 657 23.88 7.38 0.01
N ILE A 658 23.17 8.34 0.61
CA ILE A 658 22.23 8.06 1.70
C ILE A 658 21.06 7.19 1.22
N ASN A 659 20.53 7.50 0.03
CA ASN A 659 19.49 6.69 -0.58
C ASN A 659 19.98 5.27 -0.92
N PHE A 660 21.18 5.13 -1.46
CA PHE A 660 21.75 3.81 -1.75
C PHE A 660 21.83 2.92 -0.50
N VAL A 661 22.17 3.52 0.64
CA VAL A 661 22.29 2.82 1.92
C VAL A 661 20.92 2.46 2.50
N PHE A 662 19.97 3.39 2.50
CA PHE A 662 18.68 3.22 3.16
C PHE A 662 17.59 2.58 2.29
N LEU A 663 17.70 2.68 0.97
CA LEU A 663 16.67 2.17 0.07
C LEU A 663 16.46 0.65 0.22
N ILE A 664 17.50 -0.12 0.50
CA ILE A 664 17.40 -1.57 0.71
C ILE A 664 16.51 -1.89 1.94
N PRO A 665 16.83 -1.42 3.16
CA PRO A 665 16.00 -1.67 4.32
C PRO A 665 14.59 -1.09 4.17
N LEU A 666 14.42 0.12 3.62
CA LEU A 666 13.13 0.75 3.43
C LEU A 666 12.24 -0.07 2.49
N ALA A 667 12.72 -0.40 1.31
CA ALA A 667 11.97 -1.18 0.34
C ALA A 667 11.70 -2.61 0.83
N SER A 668 12.60 -3.22 1.62
CA SER A 668 12.39 -4.52 2.25
C SER A 668 11.22 -4.48 3.26
N ILE A 669 11.19 -3.47 4.12
CA ILE A 669 10.09 -3.28 5.08
C ILE A 669 8.78 -3.03 4.33
N TYR A 670 8.78 -2.08 3.39
CA TYR A 670 7.59 -1.71 2.63
C TYR A 670 7.01 -2.88 1.85
N SER A 671 7.86 -3.66 1.18
CA SER A 671 7.43 -4.82 0.38
C SER A 671 6.73 -5.92 1.18
N ARG A 672 6.99 -6.03 2.47
CA ARG A 672 6.43 -7.06 3.36
C ARG A 672 5.29 -6.54 4.22
N THR A 673 5.42 -5.31 4.73
CA THR A 673 4.51 -4.76 5.74
C THR A 673 3.55 -3.72 5.18
N GLY A 674 3.83 -3.15 4.00
CA GLY A 674 3.11 -2.01 3.45
C GLY A 674 3.35 -0.70 4.21
N PHE A 675 4.34 -0.65 5.12
CA PHE A 675 4.73 0.55 5.86
C PHE A 675 6.03 1.11 5.29
N SER A 676 6.06 2.42 5.01
CA SER A 676 7.24 3.17 4.58
C SER A 676 7.40 4.46 5.39
N PHE A 677 8.60 4.97 5.45
CA PHE A 677 8.94 6.27 6.02
C PHE A 677 10.01 6.95 5.18
N GLY A 678 9.91 8.29 5.02
CA GLY A 678 10.80 9.04 4.13
C GLY A 678 12.14 9.40 4.76
N LEU A 679 13.14 9.64 3.93
CA LEU A 679 14.48 10.08 4.33
C LEU A 679 14.59 11.60 4.44
N ASN A 680 13.52 12.36 4.19
CA ASN A 680 13.53 13.82 4.16
C ASN A 680 14.09 14.45 5.43
N VAL A 681 13.64 14.00 6.61
CA VAL A 681 14.08 14.55 7.91
C VAL A 681 15.56 14.23 8.18
N LEU A 682 16.03 13.05 7.79
CA LEU A 682 17.44 12.68 7.93
C LEU A 682 18.35 13.56 7.05
N VAL A 683 17.93 13.79 5.80
CA VAL A 683 18.65 14.66 4.86
C VAL A 683 18.66 16.10 5.36
N GLU A 684 17.51 16.61 5.83
CA GLU A 684 17.39 17.96 6.41
C GLU A 684 18.35 18.15 7.58
N LEU A 685 18.38 17.20 8.48
CA LEU A 685 19.24 17.26 9.66
C LEU A 685 20.73 17.32 9.27
N ILE A 686 21.18 16.39 8.44
CA ILE A 686 22.60 16.29 8.07
C ILE A 686 23.01 17.51 7.26
N VAL A 687 22.22 17.94 6.29
CA VAL A 687 22.51 19.11 5.46
C VAL A 687 22.48 20.39 6.30
N GLY A 688 21.54 20.53 7.24
CA GLY A 688 21.45 21.66 8.14
C GLY A 688 22.68 21.82 9.06
N TYR A 689 23.30 20.72 9.48
CA TYR A 689 24.57 20.77 10.18
C TYR A 689 25.78 21.05 9.25
N ALA A 690 25.76 20.51 8.04
CA ALA A 690 26.86 20.64 7.08
C ALA A 690 26.90 22.00 6.37
N LEU A 691 25.75 22.61 6.13
CA LEU A 691 25.58 23.87 5.39
C LEU A 691 24.71 24.87 6.18
N PRO A 692 25.14 25.29 7.36
CA PRO A 692 24.33 26.21 8.20
C PRO A 692 24.13 27.55 7.50
N GLY A 693 22.91 28.10 7.59
CA GLY A 693 22.55 29.38 6.98
C GLY A 693 22.13 29.31 5.51
N ASN A 694 22.14 28.13 4.89
CA ASN A 694 21.84 27.95 3.46
C ASN A 694 20.53 27.18 3.24
N GLY A 695 19.42 27.89 3.20
CA GLY A 695 18.08 27.32 2.93
C GLY A 695 17.92 26.79 1.51
N LEU A 696 18.54 27.41 0.50
CA LEU A 696 18.44 26.99 -0.89
C LEU A 696 19.12 25.65 -1.12
N ALA A 697 20.35 25.46 -0.60
CA ALA A 697 21.02 24.18 -0.69
C ALA A 697 20.27 23.07 0.05
N LEU A 698 19.70 23.37 1.21
CA LEU A 698 18.89 22.41 1.95
C LEU A 698 17.68 21.98 1.13
N MET A 699 16.91 22.92 0.56
CA MET A 699 15.74 22.62 -0.27
C MET A 699 16.10 21.74 -1.47
N PHE A 700 17.23 22.04 -2.14
CA PHE A 700 17.68 21.30 -3.31
C PHE A 700 18.06 19.85 -2.92
N ILE A 701 18.93 19.69 -1.91
CA ILE A 701 19.43 18.37 -1.50
C ILE A 701 18.30 17.53 -0.89
N LYS A 702 17.39 18.14 -0.10
CA LYS A 702 16.19 17.51 0.43
C LYS A 702 15.27 17.04 -0.71
N ALA A 703 15.00 17.90 -1.68
CA ALA A 703 14.10 17.56 -2.78
C ALA A 703 14.64 16.38 -3.60
N ILE A 704 15.93 16.39 -3.91
CA ILE A 704 16.57 15.26 -4.60
C ILE A 704 16.58 14.02 -3.70
N GLY A 705 17.00 14.14 -2.45
CA GLY A 705 17.12 12.99 -1.54
C GLY A 705 15.79 12.26 -1.34
N TYR A 706 14.70 12.98 -1.07
CA TYR A 706 13.38 12.37 -0.93
C TYR A 706 12.80 11.86 -2.26
N ASN A 707 13.04 12.59 -3.35
CA ASN A 707 12.48 12.21 -4.64
C ASN A 707 13.14 10.94 -5.21
N ILE A 708 14.41 10.70 -4.90
CA ILE A 708 15.09 9.44 -5.24
C ILE A 708 14.39 8.26 -4.57
N ASP A 709 14.13 8.35 -3.27
CA ASP A 709 13.46 7.33 -2.47
C ASP A 709 12.05 7.08 -3.00
N GLY A 710 11.21 8.11 -3.08
CA GLY A 710 9.83 7.99 -3.51
C GLY A 710 9.68 7.47 -4.95
N GLN A 711 10.51 7.92 -5.89
CA GLN A 711 10.46 7.44 -7.26
C GLN A 711 11.03 6.02 -7.41
N ALA A 712 12.04 5.65 -6.63
CA ALA A 712 12.54 4.29 -6.63
C ALA A 712 11.50 3.31 -6.09
N GLU A 713 10.86 3.61 -4.95
CA GLU A 713 9.77 2.78 -4.40
C GLU A 713 8.59 2.66 -5.38
N ASN A 714 8.18 3.77 -6.00
CA ASN A 714 7.09 3.78 -6.96
C ASN A 714 7.42 2.93 -8.20
N TYR A 715 8.65 3.07 -8.74
CA TYR A 715 9.10 2.25 -9.86
C TYR A 715 9.15 0.76 -9.49
N ILE A 716 9.69 0.42 -8.33
CA ILE A 716 9.83 -0.97 -7.86
C ILE A 716 8.47 -1.60 -7.62
N SER A 717 7.52 -0.88 -7.01
CA SER A 717 6.15 -1.36 -6.79
C SER A 717 5.43 -1.65 -8.11
N ASN A 718 5.60 -0.78 -9.10
CA ASN A 718 5.08 -0.98 -10.45
C ASN A 718 5.75 -2.16 -11.17
N GLN A 719 7.05 -2.37 -10.97
CA GLN A 719 7.76 -3.56 -11.46
C GLN A 719 7.20 -4.84 -10.84
N LYS A 720 6.83 -4.81 -9.55
CA LYS A 720 6.18 -5.95 -8.89
C LYS A 720 4.78 -6.23 -9.45
N MET A 721 3.99 -5.18 -9.73
CA MET A 721 2.70 -5.35 -10.43
C MET A 721 2.88 -6.00 -11.80
N ALA A 722 3.87 -5.52 -12.57
CA ALA A 722 4.21 -6.12 -13.86
C ALA A 722 4.68 -7.57 -13.74
N HIS A 723 5.45 -7.88 -12.69
CA HIS A 723 5.90 -9.24 -12.41
C HIS A 723 4.73 -10.18 -12.10
N TYR A 724 3.74 -9.74 -11.32
CA TYR A 724 2.53 -10.51 -11.00
C TYR A 724 1.61 -10.72 -12.20
N VAL A 725 1.47 -9.72 -13.08
CA VAL A 725 0.64 -9.80 -14.30
C VAL A 725 1.43 -10.32 -15.50
N ARG A 726 2.72 -10.57 -15.34
CA ARG A 726 3.66 -11.09 -16.37
C ARG A 726 3.74 -10.19 -17.60
N ILE A 727 3.97 -8.90 -17.34
CA ILE A 727 4.25 -7.90 -18.39
C ILE A 727 5.73 -7.93 -18.74
N PRO A 728 6.10 -7.94 -20.06
CA PRO A 728 7.49 -7.93 -20.46
C PRO A 728 8.28 -6.75 -19.86
N PRO A 729 9.48 -6.99 -19.27
CA PRO A 729 10.25 -5.94 -18.58
C PRO A 729 10.62 -4.73 -19.45
N TRP A 730 10.91 -4.94 -20.73
CA TRP A 730 11.19 -3.82 -21.64
C TRP A 730 9.96 -2.95 -21.91
N SER A 731 8.78 -3.54 -21.95
CA SER A 731 7.54 -2.81 -22.23
C SER A 731 7.23 -1.84 -21.08
N ILE A 732 7.30 -2.31 -19.83
CA ILE A 732 7.08 -1.44 -18.68
C ILE A 732 8.17 -0.35 -18.59
N PHE A 733 9.44 -0.70 -18.83
CA PHE A 733 10.52 0.28 -18.79
C PHE A 733 10.28 1.42 -19.80
N ARG A 734 9.99 1.10 -21.06
CA ARG A 734 9.75 2.11 -22.12
C ARG A 734 8.55 3.01 -21.79
N VAL A 735 7.43 2.39 -21.42
CA VAL A 735 6.19 3.10 -21.11
C VAL A 735 6.38 4.04 -19.93
N GLN A 736 7.04 3.59 -18.87
CA GLN A 736 7.26 4.40 -17.67
C GLN A 736 8.28 5.54 -17.91
N MET A 737 9.37 5.28 -18.62
CA MET A 737 10.34 6.33 -18.96
C MET A 737 9.69 7.46 -19.77
N LEU A 738 8.87 7.09 -20.76
CA LEU A 738 8.16 8.07 -21.59
C LEU A 738 7.10 8.83 -20.77
N SER A 739 6.36 8.13 -19.94
CA SER A 739 5.32 8.71 -19.09
C SER A 739 5.89 9.74 -18.11
N VAL A 740 6.96 9.42 -17.40
CA VAL A 740 7.63 10.34 -16.47
C VAL A 740 8.19 11.55 -17.20
N PHE A 741 8.82 11.33 -18.38
CA PHE A 741 9.34 12.43 -19.19
C PHE A 741 8.23 13.44 -19.57
N ILE A 742 7.10 12.96 -20.05
CA ILE A 742 5.95 13.80 -20.40
C ILE A 742 5.37 14.50 -19.18
N ASN A 743 5.23 13.77 -18.06
CA ASN A 743 4.71 14.33 -16.82
C ASN A 743 5.55 15.50 -16.30
N CYS A 744 6.88 15.45 -16.42
CA CYS A 744 7.75 16.56 -16.02
C CYS A 744 7.34 17.88 -16.67
N PHE A 745 7.08 17.88 -17.97
CA PHE A 745 6.68 19.10 -18.70
C PHE A 745 5.26 19.54 -18.38
N ILE A 746 4.32 18.60 -18.22
CA ILE A 746 2.95 18.90 -17.82
C ILE A 746 2.94 19.58 -16.45
N THR A 747 3.65 19.00 -15.49
CA THR A 747 3.75 19.55 -14.14
C THR A 747 4.30 20.95 -14.12
N LEU A 748 5.38 21.24 -14.89
CA LEU A 748 5.95 22.57 -15.01
C LEU A 748 4.97 23.57 -15.64
N GLY A 749 4.22 23.14 -16.65
CA GLY A 749 3.18 23.97 -17.27
C GLY A 749 2.07 24.33 -16.28
N ILE A 750 1.64 23.38 -15.45
CA ILE A 750 0.62 23.61 -14.41
C ILE A 750 1.15 24.51 -13.30
N ILE A 751 2.38 24.33 -12.82
CA ILE A 751 3.01 25.24 -11.84
C ILE A 751 3.03 26.68 -12.39
N SER A 752 3.44 26.85 -13.63
CA SER A 752 3.43 28.17 -14.27
C SER A 752 2.02 28.78 -14.32
N PHE A 753 1.01 27.96 -14.68
CA PHE A 753 -0.39 28.38 -14.69
C PHE A 753 -0.88 28.73 -13.27
N GLN A 754 -0.55 27.94 -12.26
CA GLN A 754 -0.94 28.19 -10.87
C GLN A 754 -0.40 29.55 -10.38
N LEU A 755 0.87 29.85 -10.68
CA LEU A 755 1.54 31.08 -10.26
C LEU A 755 1.03 32.33 -10.97
N THR A 756 0.55 32.21 -12.22
CA THR A 756 0.15 33.37 -13.05
C THR A 756 -1.35 33.51 -13.22
N GLY A 757 -2.10 32.41 -13.13
CA GLY A 757 -3.52 32.37 -13.46
C GLY A 757 -4.46 32.35 -12.25
N ILE A 758 -3.96 32.07 -11.04
CA ILE A 758 -4.77 32.05 -9.82
C ILE A 758 -4.48 33.31 -9.02
N THR A 759 -5.49 34.14 -8.79
CA THR A 759 -5.38 35.31 -7.91
C THR A 759 -5.25 34.88 -6.47
N ASP A 760 -4.41 35.57 -5.68
CA ASP A 760 -4.15 35.31 -4.27
C ASP A 760 -3.70 33.84 -4.01
N TYR A 761 -2.94 33.28 -4.98
CA TYR A 761 -2.40 31.92 -4.86
C TYR A 761 -1.46 31.82 -3.67
N CYS A 762 -1.63 30.79 -2.86
CA CYS A 762 -0.94 30.58 -1.60
C CYS A 762 -1.33 31.55 -0.46
N ASP A 763 -2.37 32.38 -0.61
CA ASP A 763 -2.91 33.12 0.51
C ASP A 763 -3.69 32.16 1.46
N PRO A 764 -3.47 32.23 2.79
CA PRO A 764 -4.28 31.46 3.75
C PRO A 764 -5.79 31.72 3.66
N LEU A 765 -6.18 32.89 3.19
CA LEU A 765 -7.58 33.33 3.04
C LEU A 765 -8.13 33.12 1.64
N ASN A 766 -7.39 32.44 0.75
CA ASN A 766 -7.83 32.17 -0.62
C ASN A 766 -9.22 31.50 -0.65
N LYS A 767 -10.17 32.10 -1.37
CA LYS A 767 -11.58 31.66 -1.40
C LYS A 767 -11.75 30.26 -1.98
N GLN A 768 -10.94 29.87 -2.96
CA GLN A 768 -10.94 28.55 -3.58
C GLN A 768 -10.08 27.54 -2.79
N LYS A 769 -9.55 27.96 -1.64
CA LYS A 769 -8.74 27.13 -0.73
C LYS A 769 -7.38 26.68 -1.29
N PHE A 770 -6.81 27.44 -2.25
CA PHE A 770 -5.43 27.22 -2.72
C PHE A 770 -4.44 27.86 -1.75
N THR A 771 -4.33 27.29 -0.56
CA THR A 771 -3.56 27.83 0.57
C THR A 771 -2.11 27.39 0.59
N CYS A 772 -1.70 26.50 -0.32
CA CYS A 772 -0.34 25.97 -0.49
C CYS A 772 0.24 25.39 0.81
N ALA A 773 -0.53 24.54 1.50
CA ALA A 773 -0.11 23.99 2.79
C ALA A 773 1.19 23.17 2.70
N GLN A 774 1.33 22.39 1.64
CA GLN A 774 2.54 21.59 1.42
C GLN A 774 3.76 22.46 1.12
N ALA A 775 3.59 23.43 0.24
CA ALA A 775 4.64 24.41 -0.08
C ALA A 775 5.04 25.24 1.16
N ARG A 776 4.09 25.65 2.01
CA ARG A 776 4.37 26.33 3.30
C ARG A 776 5.17 25.45 4.24
N THR A 777 4.80 24.19 4.36
CA THR A 777 5.55 23.22 5.18
C THR A 777 6.98 23.04 4.64
N PHE A 778 7.13 22.95 3.32
CA PHE A 778 8.43 22.85 2.67
C PHE A 778 9.30 24.09 2.89
N TYR A 779 8.70 25.27 2.77
CA TYR A 779 9.35 26.56 3.04
C TYR A 779 9.76 26.69 4.52
N SER A 780 8.84 26.44 5.44
CA SER A 780 9.13 26.49 6.88
C SER A 780 10.26 25.53 7.27
N ALA A 781 10.28 24.33 6.71
CA ALA A 781 11.37 23.39 6.91
C ALA A 781 12.71 23.91 6.36
N SER A 782 12.71 24.60 5.21
CA SER A 782 13.94 25.17 4.65
C SER A 782 14.54 26.27 5.53
N VAL A 783 13.69 27.12 6.11
CA VAL A 783 14.14 28.17 7.05
C VAL A 783 14.59 27.56 8.35
N LEU A 784 13.82 26.65 8.91
CA LEU A 784 14.11 26.02 10.19
C LEU A 784 15.43 25.23 10.17
N TRP A 785 15.54 24.30 9.22
CA TRP A 785 16.67 23.40 9.15
C TRP A 785 17.86 23.96 8.37
N GLY A 786 17.61 24.78 7.34
CA GLY A 786 18.64 25.34 6.50
C GLY A 786 19.16 26.68 7.02
N VAL A 787 18.26 27.61 7.31
CA VAL A 787 18.63 28.98 7.68
C VAL A 787 18.97 29.09 9.17
N ILE A 788 18.02 28.78 10.07
CA ILE A 788 18.24 28.79 11.53
C ILE A 788 19.26 27.70 11.92
N GLY A 789 19.07 26.52 11.39
CA GLY A 789 19.92 25.35 11.51
C GLY A 789 19.66 24.51 12.75
N PRO A 790 19.85 23.20 12.66
CA PRO A 790 19.56 22.24 13.73
C PRO A 790 20.44 22.43 14.96
N LYS A 791 21.62 23.05 14.81
CA LYS A 791 22.51 23.32 15.92
C LYS A 791 21.87 24.23 16.97
N ARG A 792 21.18 25.32 16.56
CA ARG A 792 20.51 26.25 17.48
C ARG A 792 19.29 25.61 18.12
N VAL A 793 18.52 24.87 17.34
CA VAL A 793 17.28 24.26 17.82
C VAL A 793 17.55 23.06 18.72
N PHE A 794 18.37 22.10 18.28
CA PHE A 794 18.51 20.83 19.00
C PHE A 794 19.63 20.85 20.05
N ASN A 795 20.75 21.51 19.82
CA ASN A 795 21.78 21.60 20.85
C ASN A 795 21.40 22.60 21.95
N GLY A 796 20.67 23.66 21.59
CA GLY A 796 20.30 24.72 22.53
C GLY A 796 19.00 24.43 23.30
N LEU A 797 17.91 24.11 22.59
CA LEU A 797 16.57 24.00 23.20
C LEU A 797 16.18 22.57 23.55
N TYR A 798 16.48 21.61 22.65
CA TYR A 798 15.95 20.24 22.71
C TYR A 798 17.06 19.19 22.59
N PRO A 799 18.07 19.13 23.50
CA PRO A 799 19.19 18.20 23.37
C PRO A 799 18.77 16.73 23.44
N ILE A 800 17.66 16.40 24.06
CA ILE A 800 17.12 15.04 24.12
C ILE A 800 16.90 14.43 22.71
N LEU A 801 16.56 15.25 21.72
CA LEU A 801 16.29 14.76 20.37
C LEU A 801 17.54 14.18 19.71
N GLN A 802 18.74 14.72 19.99
CA GLN A 802 19.99 14.13 19.49
C GLN A 802 20.26 12.76 20.12
N TYR A 803 19.97 12.62 21.42
CA TYR A 803 20.10 11.32 22.10
C TYR A 803 19.14 10.28 21.55
N CYS A 804 18.06 10.67 20.88
CA CYS A 804 17.13 9.72 20.25
C CYS A 804 17.80 8.87 19.17
N PHE A 805 18.84 9.35 18.47
CA PHE A 805 19.65 8.53 17.58
C PHE A 805 20.35 7.39 18.33
N LEU A 806 20.98 7.71 19.44
CA LEU A 806 21.65 6.72 20.30
C LEU A 806 20.62 5.75 20.91
N ILE A 807 19.48 6.26 21.36
CA ILE A 807 18.39 5.45 21.91
C ILE A 807 17.89 4.48 20.85
N GLY A 808 17.64 4.94 19.61
CA GLY A 808 17.23 4.09 18.48
C GLY A 808 18.25 2.98 18.18
N PHE A 809 19.53 3.34 18.17
CA PHE A 809 20.61 2.35 17.98
C PHE A 809 20.63 1.32 19.11
N LEU A 810 20.56 1.75 20.37
CA LEU A 810 20.58 0.86 21.53
C LEU A 810 19.34 -0.03 21.63
N LEU A 811 18.17 0.47 21.25
CA LEU A 811 16.93 -0.31 21.20
C LEU A 811 16.99 -1.48 20.19
N THR A 812 17.91 -1.43 19.24
CA THR A 812 18.11 -2.55 18.31
C THR A 812 18.57 -3.81 19.04
N ILE A 813 19.40 -3.67 20.07
CA ILE A 813 19.94 -4.81 20.82
C ILE A 813 18.83 -5.66 21.43
N PRO A 814 17.95 -5.14 22.32
CA PRO A 814 16.87 -5.94 22.88
C PRO A 814 15.88 -6.42 21.84
N ALA A 815 15.64 -5.66 20.76
CA ALA A 815 14.74 -6.07 19.69
C ALA A 815 15.28 -7.28 18.91
N VAL A 816 16.59 -7.31 18.60
CA VAL A 816 17.24 -8.45 17.94
C VAL A 816 17.28 -9.66 18.88
N LEU A 817 17.63 -9.46 20.15
CA LEU A 817 17.61 -10.53 21.15
C LEU A 817 16.22 -11.14 21.30
N PHE A 818 15.20 -10.30 21.37
CA PHE A 818 13.81 -10.79 21.42
C PHE A 818 13.44 -11.53 20.14
N LYS A 819 13.84 -11.06 18.95
CA LYS A 819 13.57 -11.74 17.68
C LYS A 819 14.21 -13.12 17.62
N TRP A 820 15.43 -13.30 18.16
CA TRP A 820 16.14 -14.56 18.10
C TRP A 820 15.78 -15.55 19.21
N TYR A 821 15.57 -15.07 20.44
CA TYR A 821 15.38 -15.91 21.63
C TYR A 821 13.97 -15.87 22.21
N GLY A 822 13.11 -14.97 21.73
CA GLY A 822 11.74 -14.86 22.22
C GLY A 822 10.84 -16.01 21.75
N PRO A 823 9.61 -16.12 22.30
CA PRO A 823 8.65 -17.13 21.88
C PRO A 823 8.28 -16.98 20.40
N LYS A 824 8.46 -18.02 19.59
CA LYS A 824 8.26 -17.99 18.13
C LYS A 824 6.87 -17.50 17.72
N LYS A 825 5.83 -17.77 18.51
CA LYS A 825 4.47 -17.29 18.25
C LYS A 825 4.38 -15.75 18.23
N LEU A 826 5.14 -15.06 19.09
CA LEU A 826 5.17 -13.60 19.16
C LEU A 826 6.21 -13.01 18.21
N THR A 827 7.42 -13.58 18.17
CA THR A 827 8.52 -13.06 17.37
C THR A 827 8.25 -13.14 15.88
N LYS A 828 7.40 -14.08 15.42
CA LYS A 828 6.96 -14.17 14.02
C LYS A 828 6.31 -12.86 13.56
N TYR A 829 5.41 -12.28 14.37
CA TYR A 829 4.64 -11.08 14.01
C TYR A 829 5.23 -9.76 14.54
N PHE A 830 6.35 -9.83 15.27
CA PHE A 830 7.00 -8.68 15.86
C PHE A 830 7.80 -7.90 14.81
N GLN A 831 7.38 -6.68 14.52
CA GLN A 831 8.01 -5.77 13.58
C GLN A 831 8.35 -4.44 14.27
N PRO A 832 9.47 -4.37 14.99
CA PRO A 832 9.77 -3.22 15.85
C PRO A 832 9.99 -1.91 15.07
N THR A 833 10.49 -1.98 13.83
CA THR A 833 10.57 -0.79 12.96
C THR A 833 9.20 -0.21 12.67
N VAL A 834 8.19 -1.08 12.47
CA VAL A 834 6.81 -0.64 12.24
C VAL A 834 6.18 -0.08 13.52
N ILE A 835 6.57 -0.57 14.70
CA ILE A 835 6.14 0.00 15.99
C ILE A 835 6.67 1.42 16.14
N ILE A 836 7.97 1.65 15.93
CA ILE A 836 8.54 3.01 15.97
C ILE A 836 7.90 3.89 14.89
N GLY A 837 7.67 3.32 13.69
CA GLY A 837 6.96 3.99 12.61
C GLY A 837 5.54 4.42 12.96
N GLY A 838 4.82 3.65 13.76
CA GLY A 838 3.52 4.05 14.28
C GLY A 838 3.59 5.31 15.15
N MET A 839 4.69 5.55 15.85
CA MET A 839 4.86 6.77 16.66
C MET A 839 4.92 8.06 15.81
N LEU A 840 5.15 7.95 14.51
CA LEU A 840 5.19 9.09 13.57
C LEU A 840 3.80 9.62 13.16
N LEU A 841 2.72 9.05 13.70
CA LEU A 841 1.36 9.42 13.32
C LEU A 841 1.00 10.87 13.68
N TYR A 842 1.40 11.33 14.87
CA TYR A 842 0.96 12.62 15.41
C TYR A 842 1.63 13.82 14.72
N ALA A 843 1.14 15.02 15.05
CA ALA A 843 1.63 16.29 14.54
C ALA A 843 1.67 16.39 12.99
N PRO A 844 0.54 16.59 12.31
CA PRO A 844 -0.77 17.06 12.84
C PRO A 844 -1.85 15.96 12.99
N TYR A 845 -1.60 14.75 12.53
CA TYR A 845 -2.59 13.68 12.61
C TYR A 845 -2.82 13.24 14.07
N ASN A 846 -3.81 12.43 14.30
CA ASN A 846 -4.15 11.89 15.60
C ASN A 846 -4.88 10.54 15.48
N LEU A 847 -5.31 9.98 16.61
CA LEU A 847 -5.97 8.68 16.62
C LEU A 847 -7.27 8.62 15.81
N THR A 848 -7.91 9.75 15.50
CA THR A 848 -9.10 9.83 14.65
C THR A 848 -8.87 9.22 13.28
N TYR A 849 -7.66 9.39 12.72
CA TYR A 849 -7.30 8.90 11.39
C TYR A 849 -7.02 7.40 11.33
N VAL A 850 -6.86 6.73 12.47
CA VAL A 850 -6.39 5.33 12.49
C VAL A 850 -7.29 4.37 13.26
N LEU A 851 -8.08 4.85 14.25
CA LEU A 851 -8.94 3.96 15.04
C LEU A 851 -10.04 3.30 14.21
N GLY A 852 -10.73 4.07 13.37
CA GLY A 852 -11.74 3.51 12.47
C GLY A 852 -11.15 2.50 11.48
N GLY A 853 -9.96 2.79 10.94
CA GLY A 853 -9.20 1.88 10.10
C GLY A 853 -8.78 0.60 10.83
N LEU A 854 -8.39 0.69 12.10
CA LEU A 854 -8.07 -0.47 12.92
C LEU A 854 -9.28 -1.41 13.07
N TYR A 855 -10.48 -0.87 13.29
CA TYR A 855 -11.70 -1.69 13.37
C TYR A 855 -12.00 -2.38 12.04
N LEU A 856 -11.80 -1.68 10.92
CA LEU A 856 -11.93 -2.30 9.59
C LEU A 856 -10.89 -3.39 9.35
N ALA A 857 -9.64 -3.19 9.79
CA ALA A 857 -8.61 -4.21 9.69
C ALA A 857 -8.94 -5.45 10.54
N ILE A 858 -9.43 -5.27 11.76
CA ILE A 858 -9.90 -6.36 12.62
C ILE A 858 -11.06 -7.11 11.94
N ALA A 859 -12.04 -6.40 11.43
CA ALA A 859 -13.20 -7.00 10.80
C ALA A 859 -12.85 -7.75 9.51
N SER A 860 -12.03 -7.17 8.63
CA SER A 860 -11.75 -7.72 7.32
C SER A 860 -10.49 -8.58 7.28
N MET A 861 -9.32 -8.04 7.69
CA MET A 861 -8.03 -8.70 7.52
C MET A 861 -7.76 -9.77 8.58
N TRP A 862 -8.51 -9.77 9.68
CA TRP A 862 -8.43 -10.84 10.66
C TRP A 862 -9.68 -11.71 10.65
N TYR A 863 -10.88 -11.14 10.92
CA TYR A 863 -12.09 -11.94 11.07
C TYR A 863 -12.60 -12.52 9.74
N LEU A 864 -12.88 -11.67 8.72
CA LEU A 864 -13.40 -12.17 7.44
C LEU A 864 -12.38 -13.02 6.68
N GLN A 865 -11.11 -12.65 6.71
CA GLN A 865 -10.06 -13.43 6.05
C GLN A 865 -9.93 -14.84 6.65
N SER A 866 -10.12 -14.96 7.98
CA SER A 866 -10.04 -16.25 8.66
C SER A 866 -11.34 -17.06 8.58
N ARG A 867 -12.51 -16.41 8.62
CA ARG A 867 -13.82 -17.10 8.71
C ARG A 867 -14.52 -17.27 7.36
N LYS A 868 -14.29 -16.37 6.41
CA LYS A 868 -14.94 -16.35 5.09
C LYS A 868 -13.89 -16.08 4.00
N PRO A 869 -12.85 -16.94 3.85
CA PRO A 869 -11.72 -16.69 2.95
C PRO A 869 -12.14 -16.56 1.49
N ALA A 870 -13.08 -17.35 0.98
CA ALA A 870 -13.56 -17.25 -0.38
C ALA A 870 -14.19 -15.88 -0.68
N TRP A 871 -15.06 -15.39 0.24
CA TRP A 871 -15.66 -14.06 0.12
C TRP A 871 -14.59 -12.97 0.19
N TRP A 872 -13.67 -13.08 1.18
CA TRP A 872 -12.60 -12.11 1.36
C TRP A 872 -11.68 -12.02 0.13
N GLN A 873 -11.27 -13.15 -0.44
CA GLN A 873 -10.41 -13.20 -1.63
C GLN A 873 -11.11 -12.60 -2.87
N LYS A 874 -12.42 -12.78 -2.99
CA LYS A 874 -13.16 -12.26 -4.14
C LYS A 874 -13.43 -10.76 -4.03
N TYR A 875 -13.80 -10.25 -2.86
CA TYR A 875 -14.42 -8.93 -2.74
C TYR A 875 -13.60 -7.90 -1.95
N ASN A 876 -12.72 -8.28 -1.03
CA ASN A 876 -12.05 -7.34 -0.13
C ASN A 876 -11.29 -6.22 -0.85
N TYR A 877 -10.41 -6.58 -1.77
CA TYR A 877 -9.61 -5.59 -2.51
C TYR A 877 -10.45 -4.74 -3.46
N LEU A 878 -11.50 -5.33 -4.03
CA LEU A 878 -12.43 -4.61 -4.90
C LEU A 878 -13.30 -3.63 -4.11
N PHE A 879 -13.70 -3.99 -2.89
CA PHE A 879 -14.38 -3.06 -1.99
C PHE A 879 -13.51 -1.84 -1.69
N SER A 880 -12.27 -2.05 -1.30
CA SER A 880 -11.31 -0.97 -1.05
C SER A 880 -11.11 -0.09 -2.29
N ALA A 881 -10.89 -0.69 -3.46
CA ALA A 881 -10.71 0.03 -4.71
C ALA A 881 -11.96 0.81 -5.13
N GLY A 882 -13.15 0.20 -5.02
CA GLY A 882 -14.42 0.83 -5.37
C GLY A 882 -14.76 2.02 -4.47
N MET A 883 -14.61 1.85 -3.16
CA MET A 883 -14.81 2.93 -2.19
C MET A 883 -13.86 4.11 -2.47
N THR A 884 -12.58 3.84 -2.66
CA THR A 884 -11.58 4.87 -2.92
C THR A 884 -11.80 5.60 -4.24
N ALA A 885 -12.13 4.85 -5.30
CA ALA A 885 -12.41 5.44 -6.61
C ALA A 885 -13.68 6.30 -6.60
N GLY A 886 -14.76 5.82 -5.96
CA GLY A 886 -16.01 6.57 -5.86
C GLY A 886 -15.86 7.88 -5.09
N VAL A 887 -15.14 7.85 -3.97
CA VAL A 887 -14.85 9.05 -3.17
C VAL A 887 -14.00 10.05 -3.94
N ALA A 888 -12.93 9.61 -4.60
CA ALA A 888 -12.05 10.51 -5.34
C ALA A 888 -12.80 11.21 -6.51
N PHE A 889 -13.62 10.45 -7.24
CA PHE A 889 -14.43 11.01 -8.30
C PHE A 889 -15.52 11.97 -7.79
N SER A 890 -16.17 11.60 -6.67
CA SER A 890 -17.13 12.46 -5.97
C SER A 890 -16.50 13.78 -5.54
N GLY A 891 -15.28 13.77 -5.00
CA GLY A 891 -14.55 14.95 -4.59
C GLY A 891 -14.32 15.95 -5.72
N ILE A 892 -13.98 15.47 -6.92
CA ILE A 892 -13.83 16.31 -8.12
C ILE A 892 -15.17 16.96 -8.47
N ILE A 893 -16.27 16.20 -8.49
CA ILE A 893 -17.60 16.73 -8.81
C ILE A 893 -18.06 17.75 -7.77
N ILE A 894 -17.89 17.46 -6.47
CA ILE A 894 -18.24 18.38 -5.37
C ILE A 894 -17.47 19.69 -5.51
N PHE A 895 -16.18 19.63 -5.85
CA PHE A 895 -15.39 20.83 -6.06
C PHE A 895 -16.00 21.73 -7.13
N PHE A 896 -16.22 21.22 -8.34
CA PHE A 896 -16.75 22.03 -9.43
C PHE A 896 -18.21 22.43 -9.22
N ALA A 897 -19.03 21.59 -8.60
CA ALA A 897 -20.44 21.85 -8.42
C ALA A 897 -20.74 22.93 -7.35
N VAL A 898 -19.97 22.95 -6.25
CA VAL A 898 -20.31 23.76 -5.08
C VAL A 898 -19.13 24.52 -4.48
N GLN A 899 -17.96 23.91 -4.33
CA GLN A 899 -16.84 24.52 -3.60
C GLN A 899 -16.11 25.59 -4.43
N TYR A 900 -16.02 25.42 -5.74
CA TYR A 900 -15.45 26.42 -6.65
C TYR A 900 -16.25 27.75 -6.62
N HIS A 901 -17.55 27.67 -6.41
CA HIS A 901 -18.45 28.84 -6.32
C HIS A 901 -18.67 29.34 -4.88
N ASP A 902 -17.86 28.86 -3.93
CA ASP A 902 -17.93 29.18 -2.48
C ASP A 902 -19.36 29.03 -1.91
N LYS A 903 -20.09 28.02 -2.36
CA LYS A 903 -21.41 27.66 -1.82
C LYS A 903 -21.22 26.76 -0.61
N SER A 904 -21.27 27.34 0.59
CA SER A 904 -21.23 26.63 1.83
C SER A 904 -22.64 26.50 2.44
N ILE A 905 -22.91 25.38 3.12
CA ILE A 905 -24.12 25.19 3.89
C ILE A 905 -23.78 25.49 5.36
N ASN A 906 -24.28 26.63 5.84
CA ASN A 906 -24.06 27.04 7.23
C ASN A 906 -25.21 26.52 8.12
N TRP A 907 -24.94 25.46 8.86
CA TRP A 907 -25.86 24.87 9.82
C TRP A 907 -25.07 24.12 10.89
N TRP A 908 -25.72 23.74 12.00
CA TRP A 908 -25.06 23.08 13.12
C TRP A 908 -24.16 21.90 12.73
N GLY A 909 -24.58 21.02 11.80
CA GLY A 909 -23.82 19.86 11.37
C GLY A 909 -22.51 20.15 10.62
N ASN A 910 -22.29 21.40 10.17
CA ASN A 910 -21.07 21.82 9.52
C ASN A 910 -20.20 22.74 10.40
N THR A 911 -20.68 23.15 11.57
CA THR A 911 -19.97 24.06 12.48
C THR A 911 -19.62 23.43 13.81
N VAL A 912 -20.38 22.43 14.27
CA VAL A 912 -20.24 21.82 15.60
C VAL A 912 -18.87 21.20 15.86
N MET A 913 -18.22 20.66 14.83
CA MET A 913 -16.91 20.02 14.97
C MET A 913 -15.80 21.02 15.32
N TYR A 914 -15.99 22.30 15.01
CA TYR A 914 -15.07 23.38 15.35
C TYR A 914 -15.51 24.17 16.59
N ALA A 915 -16.54 23.73 17.29
CA ALA A 915 -17.03 24.39 18.47
C ALA A 915 -16.21 24.05 19.72
N GLY A 916 -16.07 25.02 20.62
CA GLY A 916 -15.38 24.83 21.89
C GLY A 916 -13.84 24.74 21.75
N MET A 917 -13.19 24.20 22.79
CA MET A 917 -11.72 24.14 22.89
C MET A 917 -11.06 23.30 21.80
N ASP A 918 -11.72 22.27 21.27
CA ASP A 918 -11.16 21.43 20.20
C ASP A 918 -11.02 22.17 18.85
N GLY A 919 -11.92 23.12 18.56
CA GLY A 919 -11.85 23.95 17.37
C GLY A 919 -11.32 25.37 17.60
N SER A 920 -10.81 25.66 18.80
CA SER A 920 -10.36 26.99 19.19
C SER A 920 -9.12 27.44 18.42
N SER A 921 -9.04 28.74 18.16
CA SER A 921 -7.84 29.36 17.62
C SER A 921 -6.67 29.28 18.61
N VAL A 922 -5.44 29.42 18.11
CA VAL A 922 -4.25 29.51 18.95
C VAL A 922 -4.34 30.64 19.97
N ALA A 923 -4.97 31.76 19.61
CA ALA A 923 -5.18 32.89 20.51
C ALA A 923 -6.07 32.52 21.70
N ASP A 924 -7.16 31.78 21.48
CA ASP A 924 -8.07 31.32 22.53
C ASP A 924 -7.39 30.32 23.45
N LEU A 925 -6.58 29.43 22.91
CA LEU A 925 -5.79 28.47 23.68
C LEU A 925 -4.73 29.20 24.53
N ASN A 926 -4.07 30.22 23.99
CA ASN A 926 -3.09 31.02 24.72
C ASN A 926 -3.71 31.79 25.87
N ALA A 927 -4.92 32.30 25.72
CA ALA A 927 -5.67 32.93 26.81
C ALA A 927 -5.92 31.97 27.98
N THR A 928 -6.01 30.67 27.70
CA THR A 928 -6.26 29.61 28.70
C THR A 928 -4.97 29.08 29.34
N ILE A 929 -3.84 29.08 28.62
CA ILE A 929 -2.55 28.48 29.03
C ILE A 929 -1.37 29.44 28.97
N SER A 930 -1.58 30.74 29.27
CA SER A 930 -0.50 31.73 29.27
C SER A 930 0.58 31.42 30.29
N ALA A 931 1.85 31.63 29.94
CA ALA A 931 2.96 31.55 30.87
C ALA A 931 2.86 32.62 31.95
N PRO A 932 3.25 32.35 33.22
CA PRO A 932 3.13 33.30 34.33
C PRO A 932 3.78 34.66 34.06
N ASP A 933 4.93 34.70 33.42
CA ASP A 933 5.68 35.93 33.09
C ASP A 933 5.33 36.50 31.71
N GLY A 934 4.31 35.98 31.03
CA GLY A 934 3.93 36.33 29.65
C GLY A 934 4.84 35.76 28.58
N TYR A 935 5.87 35.01 28.93
CA TYR A 935 6.76 34.27 28.02
C TYR A 935 7.31 33.01 28.71
N PHE A 936 7.80 32.06 27.89
CA PHE A 936 8.44 30.83 28.36
C PHE A 936 9.77 30.61 27.64
N GLY A 937 10.65 29.75 28.21
CA GLY A 937 11.96 29.46 27.64
C GLY A 937 13.00 30.54 27.88
N PRO A 938 14.07 30.59 27.05
CA PRO A 938 15.13 31.58 27.20
C PRO A 938 14.65 33.02 27.03
N ARG A 939 15.33 33.96 27.70
CA ARG A 939 15.00 35.38 27.65
C ARG A 939 15.40 36.00 26.32
N LYS A 940 14.67 37.03 25.89
CA LYS A 940 14.97 37.85 24.70
C LYS A 940 16.42 38.39 24.80
N GLY A 941 17.17 38.26 23.67
CA GLY A 941 18.56 38.66 23.60
C GLY A 941 19.58 37.64 24.14
N HIS A 942 19.12 36.48 24.63
CA HIS A 942 19.95 35.38 25.12
C HIS A 942 19.52 34.04 24.53
N TYR A 943 19.04 34.07 23.29
CA TYR A 943 18.63 32.85 22.59
C TYR A 943 19.85 32.06 22.10
N PRO A 944 19.79 30.72 22.07
CA PRO A 944 20.91 29.87 21.70
C PRO A 944 21.34 29.99 20.22
#